data_e4a6a75d99659aa4f34bcbf35e461ebe
#
_entry.id   e4a6a75d99659aa4f34bcbf35e461ebe
#
_cell.length_a   1.000
_cell.length_b   1.000
_cell.length_c   1.000
_cell.angle_alpha   90.00
_cell.angle_beta   90.00
_cell.angle_gamma   90.00
#
_symmetry.space_group_name_H-M   'P 1'
#
loop_
_entity.id
_entity.type
_entity.pdbx_description
1 polymer ?
#
loop_
_entity_poly.entity_id
_entity_poly.type
_entity_poly.pdbx_seq_one_letter_code
_entity_poly.pdbx_strand_id
1 'polypeptide(L)'
;DQHGIAFSGTFITQGTGQGVVIATGEHTEIGKIAELMKATQKITTPLMKKIADFTRLLVIAVLTIAVINFLLAVLLGFDLESSFLASVSLAVAAIPEGLPAILTVTLALGVTAMARKNALIKRLPAAETLGCTTVICTDKTGTLTKNQMTVARIYSGGKEYQVSGVGYAPAGEFVSGNNTINPGEEGDELIETLKTGYMCNNASLVENNREYSILGDPTEGALVVSARKAGISSHSTKLDEIPFVAEQQYMGTLHEGAGENEHVIYVKGSPERVLKMCQDQLVNGNIVSLRSEEIHAEADSMAGGALRVLGMAYKLVPHAQNTLKPEDLDGLTFLGLQGMMDPPREEVIGAVQKCKHAGIRVVMITGDHAQTAKAIARLLDIGEDTVLTGEELSRMSDDELYEIVDTVSVFARVAPEHKFRVTKQLQRRGNIIAVTGDGVNDAPALKAADIGIAMGITGTEVSKEAADMILTDDNFASIVSAVEEGRHVFENIRKVILYTLPTNGGQSLLILGALLLAPFIYLFNPQYGGRLPIEPVQILWINLIDAVALALPLIKEPKEKGLLERPPRDPGEKIADSTFFKKVGIVSLVMALAGFIIYYYYGMPAFSGSVVDKDLIITQAQTAAFTTVMLVHICYLFTARSITESAFRFSPFSNKWVLIGAAATLGLQLAIIYALPTIGINPFRTAPLPAEWWIPMILVSLPIFFIIEFEKLLTKRWRKTKRPIT
;
A
#
# COMPACT_ATOMS: atom_id res chain seq x y z
N ASP A 1 31.92 21.50 -13.33
CA ASP A 1 30.88 22.39 -13.90
C ASP A 1 30.42 21.84 -15.26
N GLN A 2 29.13 21.48 -15.34
CA GLN A 2 28.55 20.89 -16.56
C GLN A 2 27.70 21.90 -17.34
N HIS A 3 27.91 23.19 -17.13
CA HIS A 3 27.12 24.27 -17.74
C HIS A 3 27.16 24.33 -19.28
N GLY A 4 28.08 23.61 -19.91
CA GLY A 4 28.19 23.54 -21.37
C GLY A 4 27.61 22.27 -21.99
N ILE A 5 26.88 21.42 -21.21
CA ILE A 5 26.39 20.13 -21.69
C ILE A 5 24.87 20.12 -21.71
N ALA A 6 24.28 19.75 -22.86
CA ALA A 6 22.86 19.43 -22.97
C ALA A 6 22.65 17.93 -22.80
N PHE A 7 21.75 17.52 -21.90
CA PHE A 7 21.47 16.13 -21.58
C PHE A 7 20.28 15.61 -22.38
N SER A 8 20.40 14.41 -22.95
CA SER A 8 19.29 13.72 -23.59
C SER A 8 18.15 13.45 -22.58
N GLY A 9 16.91 13.71 -22.99
CA GLY A 9 15.73 13.54 -22.13
C GLY A 9 15.37 14.76 -21.30
N THR A 10 16.06 15.91 -21.48
CA THR A 10 15.71 17.21 -20.88
C THR A 10 15.08 18.14 -21.92
N PHE A 11 14.38 19.18 -21.42
CA PHE A 11 13.74 20.18 -22.26
C PHE A 11 14.57 21.46 -22.28
N ILE A 12 14.63 22.11 -23.45
CA ILE A 12 15.16 23.45 -23.58
C ILE A 12 14.05 24.44 -23.21
N THR A 13 14.23 25.15 -22.11
CA THR A 13 13.21 26.07 -21.56
C THR A 13 13.24 27.44 -22.24
N GLN A 14 14.37 27.85 -22.82
CA GLN A 14 14.53 29.14 -23.48
C GLN A 14 15.68 29.10 -24.49
N GLY A 15 15.50 29.78 -25.63
CA GLY A 15 16.54 30.00 -26.64
C GLY A 15 16.75 28.81 -27.58
N THR A 16 17.79 28.89 -28.40
CA THR A 16 18.25 27.88 -29.38
C THR A 16 19.76 27.75 -29.30
N GLY A 17 20.30 26.58 -29.60
CA GLY A 17 21.73 26.34 -29.57
C GLY A 17 22.18 25.28 -30.58
N GLN A 18 23.46 25.19 -30.82
CA GLN A 18 24.10 24.10 -31.57
C GLN A 18 25.10 23.39 -30.66
N GLY A 19 25.15 22.08 -30.76
CA GLY A 19 26.04 21.23 -29.95
C GLY A 19 26.64 20.10 -30.76
N VAL A 20 27.74 19.56 -30.24
CA VAL A 20 28.37 18.34 -30.76
C VAL A 20 27.99 17.17 -29.84
N VAL A 21 27.53 16.07 -30.45
CA VAL A 21 27.22 14.85 -29.70
C VAL A 21 28.52 14.23 -29.17
N ILE A 22 28.65 14.17 -27.82
CA ILE A 22 29.85 13.68 -27.13
C ILE A 22 29.66 12.28 -26.55
N ALA A 23 28.40 11.80 -26.38
CA ALA A 23 28.06 10.48 -25.90
C ALA A 23 26.76 10.01 -26.54
N THR A 24 26.65 8.68 -26.79
CA THR A 24 25.45 8.04 -27.33
C THR A 24 25.16 6.73 -26.57
N GLY A 25 23.90 6.23 -26.63
CA GLY A 25 23.51 4.94 -26.06
C GLY A 25 23.83 4.84 -24.55
N GLU A 26 24.50 3.79 -24.17
CA GLU A 26 24.84 3.48 -22.77
C GLU A 26 25.81 4.46 -22.10
N HIS A 27 26.51 5.29 -22.89
CA HIS A 27 27.45 6.28 -22.41
C HIS A 27 26.78 7.63 -22.07
N THR A 28 25.50 7.80 -22.39
CA THR A 28 24.71 8.98 -21.97
C THR A 28 24.24 8.83 -20.53
N GLU A 29 23.86 9.95 -19.87
CA GLU A 29 23.31 9.85 -18.50
C GLU A 29 22.00 9.03 -18.45
N ILE A 30 21.12 9.19 -19.44
CA ILE A 30 19.92 8.36 -19.57
C ILE A 30 20.26 6.88 -19.86
N GLY A 31 21.37 6.63 -20.57
CA GLY A 31 21.89 5.28 -20.81
C GLY A 31 22.39 4.60 -19.56
N LYS A 32 23.09 5.32 -18.68
CA LYS A 32 23.52 4.80 -17.36
C LYS A 32 22.32 4.44 -16.49
N ILE A 33 21.25 5.24 -16.51
CA ILE A 33 19.98 4.94 -15.84
C ILE A 33 19.39 3.63 -16.38
N ALA A 34 19.36 3.46 -17.71
CA ALA A 34 18.86 2.26 -18.35
C ALA A 34 19.70 1.00 -18.02
N GLU A 35 21.02 1.14 -17.87
CA GLU A 35 21.92 0.06 -17.46
C GLU A 35 21.64 -0.37 -16.00
N LEU A 36 21.50 0.59 -15.08
CA LEU A 36 21.08 0.29 -13.70
C LEU A 36 19.74 -0.42 -13.66
N MET A 37 18.81 -0.06 -14.54
CA MET A 37 17.53 -0.76 -14.67
C MET A 37 17.67 -2.19 -15.20
N LYS A 38 18.58 -2.46 -16.16
CA LYS A 38 18.86 -3.81 -16.69
C LYS A 38 19.52 -4.71 -15.65
N ALA A 39 20.45 -4.16 -14.85
CA ALA A 39 21.15 -4.92 -13.81
C ALA A 39 20.24 -5.36 -12.65
N THR A 40 19.06 -4.76 -12.52
CA THR A 40 18.10 -5.09 -11.44
C THR A 40 17.27 -6.32 -11.81
N GLN A 41 17.53 -7.46 -11.18
CA GLN A 41 16.77 -8.69 -11.39
C GLN A 41 15.35 -8.56 -10.83
N LYS A 42 14.38 -9.24 -11.51
CA LYS A 42 13.02 -9.36 -10.99
C LYS A 42 13.00 -10.11 -9.68
N ILE A 43 12.59 -9.47 -8.61
CA ILE A 43 12.43 -10.09 -7.30
C ILE A 43 11.12 -10.89 -7.33
N THR A 44 11.19 -12.19 -7.07
CA THR A 44 10.01 -13.00 -6.77
C THR A 44 9.50 -12.62 -5.39
N THR A 45 8.17 -12.42 -5.24
CA THR A 45 7.62 -11.98 -3.94
C THR A 45 7.86 -13.02 -2.84
N PRO A 46 8.01 -12.58 -1.58
CA PRO A 46 8.25 -13.46 -0.44
C PRO A 46 7.21 -14.59 -0.34
N LEU A 47 5.93 -14.30 -0.56
CA LEU A 47 4.86 -15.29 -0.49
C LEU A 47 4.94 -16.31 -1.62
N MET A 48 5.15 -15.88 -2.86
CA MET A 48 5.23 -16.79 -4.02
C MET A 48 6.39 -17.78 -3.85
N LYS A 49 7.54 -17.31 -3.37
CA LYS A 49 8.68 -18.17 -3.06
C LYS A 49 8.33 -19.18 -1.97
N LYS A 50 7.73 -18.72 -0.88
CA LYS A 50 7.32 -19.58 0.26
C LYS A 50 6.26 -20.59 -0.14
N ILE A 51 5.27 -20.20 -0.98
CA ILE A 51 4.26 -21.12 -1.49
C ILE A 51 4.91 -22.18 -2.38
N ALA A 52 5.83 -21.78 -3.26
CA ALA A 52 6.53 -22.74 -4.12
C ALA A 52 7.37 -23.73 -3.29
N ASP A 53 8.12 -23.25 -2.29
CA ASP A 53 8.93 -24.10 -1.39
C ASP A 53 8.03 -25.03 -0.57
N PHE A 54 6.91 -24.52 -0.05
CA PHE A 54 5.93 -25.29 0.71
C PHE A 54 5.27 -26.35 -0.16
N THR A 55 4.82 -25.99 -1.37
CA THR A 55 4.21 -26.95 -2.32
C THR A 55 5.19 -28.05 -2.70
N ARG A 56 6.46 -27.71 -2.94
CA ARG A 56 7.50 -28.70 -3.25
C ARG A 56 7.70 -29.68 -2.08
N LEU A 57 7.77 -29.14 -0.85
CA LEU A 57 7.88 -29.99 0.35
C LEU A 57 6.66 -30.90 0.50
N LEU A 58 5.46 -30.35 0.31
CA LEU A 58 4.19 -31.08 0.39
C LEU A 58 4.14 -32.22 -0.64
N VAL A 59 4.48 -31.95 -1.89
CA VAL A 59 4.47 -32.96 -2.98
C VAL A 59 5.45 -34.10 -2.65
N ILE A 60 6.68 -33.79 -2.20
CA ILE A 60 7.64 -34.81 -1.81
C ILE A 60 7.12 -35.66 -0.64
N ALA A 61 6.55 -35.02 0.38
CA ALA A 61 5.98 -35.72 1.53
C ALA A 61 4.82 -36.63 1.12
N VAL A 62 3.89 -36.15 0.30
CA VAL A 62 2.73 -36.90 -0.19
C VAL A 62 3.15 -38.10 -1.03
N LEU A 63 4.09 -37.93 -1.97
CA LEU A 63 4.61 -39.02 -2.77
C LEU A 63 5.32 -40.07 -1.91
N THR A 64 6.10 -39.64 -0.93
CA THR A 64 6.77 -40.56 0.02
C THR A 64 5.74 -41.37 0.81
N ILE A 65 4.71 -40.72 1.36
CA ILE A 65 3.66 -41.38 2.11
C ILE A 65 2.86 -42.33 1.20
N ALA A 66 2.57 -41.94 -0.04
CA ALA A 66 1.86 -42.79 -1.00
C ALA A 66 2.68 -44.06 -1.34
N VAL A 67 3.98 -43.96 -1.53
CA VAL A 67 4.87 -45.11 -1.74
C VAL A 67 4.88 -46.01 -0.50
N ILE A 68 5.03 -45.45 0.69
CA ILE A 68 4.98 -46.20 1.96
C ILE A 68 3.61 -46.90 2.09
N ASN A 69 2.51 -46.21 1.77
CA ASN A 69 1.15 -46.75 1.81
C ASN A 69 1.02 -47.94 0.84
N PHE A 70 1.53 -47.83 -0.38
CA PHE A 70 1.53 -48.90 -1.36
C PHE A 70 2.29 -50.14 -0.86
N LEU A 71 3.52 -49.95 -0.38
CA LEU A 71 4.33 -51.06 0.15
C LEU A 71 3.67 -51.70 1.35
N LEU A 72 3.09 -50.91 2.26
CA LEU A 72 2.38 -51.40 3.43
C LEU A 72 1.15 -52.19 3.02
N ALA A 73 0.35 -51.74 2.07
CA ALA A 73 -0.82 -52.47 1.57
C ALA A 73 -0.43 -53.83 0.98
N VAL A 74 0.61 -53.89 0.15
CA VAL A 74 1.13 -55.14 -0.41
C VAL A 74 1.63 -56.08 0.69
N LEU A 75 2.36 -55.56 1.70
CA LEU A 75 2.82 -56.34 2.85
C LEU A 75 1.68 -56.91 3.71
N LEU A 76 0.57 -56.17 3.79
CA LEU A 76 -0.68 -56.64 4.47
C LEU A 76 -1.50 -57.63 3.64
N GLY A 77 -1.01 -58.01 2.46
CA GLY A 77 -1.63 -59.04 1.61
C GLY A 77 -2.74 -58.55 0.69
N PHE A 78 -2.85 -57.21 0.46
CA PHE A 78 -3.75 -56.68 -0.56
C PHE A 78 -3.24 -56.94 -1.93
N ASP A 79 -4.12 -57.09 -2.91
CA ASP A 79 -3.77 -57.22 -4.32
C ASP A 79 -3.15 -55.91 -4.85
N LEU A 80 -2.37 -55.99 -5.93
CA LEU A 80 -1.63 -54.86 -6.47
C LEU A 80 -2.55 -53.73 -6.96
N GLU A 81 -3.72 -54.04 -7.49
CA GLU A 81 -4.68 -53.05 -7.99
C GLU A 81 -5.28 -52.26 -6.82
N SER A 82 -5.79 -52.90 -5.80
CA SER A 82 -6.32 -52.26 -4.61
C SER A 82 -5.26 -51.47 -3.88
N SER A 83 -4.03 -51.98 -3.76
CA SER A 83 -2.90 -51.28 -3.15
C SER A 83 -2.53 -50.00 -3.93
N PHE A 84 -2.53 -50.07 -5.23
CA PHE A 84 -2.27 -48.93 -6.11
C PHE A 84 -3.38 -47.88 -6.00
N LEU A 85 -4.65 -48.30 -6.08
CA LEU A 85 -5.81 -47.40 -5.95
C LEU A 85 -5.87 -46.73 -4.58
N ALA A 86 -5.57 -47.42 -3.49
CA ALA A 86 -5.49 -46.84 -2.16
C ALA A 86 -4.40 -45.76 -2.08
N SER A 87 -3.24 -46.01 -2.69
CA SER A 87 -2.11 -45.06 -2.68
C SER A 87 -2.36 -43.84 -3.56
N VAL A 88 -3.00 -44.01 -4.72
CA VAL A 88 -3.44 -42.91 -5.59
C VAL A 88 -4.51 -42.09 -4.86
N SER A 89 -5.48 -42.74 -4.19
CA SER A 89 -6.50 -42.05 -3.38
C SER A 89 -5.88 -41.17 -2.32
N LEU A 90 -4.87 -41.69 -1.61
CA LEU A 90 -4.16 -40.95 -0.58
C LEU A 90 -3.42 -39.73 -1.17
N ALA A 91 -2.73 -39.91 -2.32
CA ALA A 91 -2.03 -38.83 -2.99
C ALA A 91 -2.99 -37.70 -3.45
N VAL A 92 -4.11 -38.09 -4.09
CA VAL A 92 -5.16 -37.16 -4.54
C VAL A 92 -5.79 -36.43 -3.34
N ALA A 93 -6.08 -37.13 -2.23
CA ALA A 93 -6.64 -36.54 -1.04
C ALA A 93 -5.72 -35.48 -0.43
N ALA A 94 -4.40 -35.70 -0.47
CA ALA A 94 -3.43 -34.84 0.20
C ALA A 94 -3.04 -33.57 -0.60
N ILE A 95 -3.23 -33.55 -1.93
CA ILE A 95 -2.84 -32.44 -2.79
C ILE A 95 -3.97 -31.41 -2.90
N PRO A 96 -3.78 -30.16 -2.47
CA PRO A 96 -4.80 -29.11 -2.62
C PRO A 96 -4.80 -28.51 -4.02
N GLU A 97 -5.41 -29.19 -4.97
CA GLU A 97 -5.39 -28.85 -6.41
C GLU A 97 -6.01 -27.46 -6.70
N GLY A 98 -7.03 -27.05 -5.93
CA GLY A 98 -7.69 -25.76 -6.08
C GLY A 98 -6.91 -24.57 -5.54
N LEU A 99 -5.90 -24.76 -4.69
CA LEU A 99 -5.20 -23.67 -3.99
C LEU A 99 -4.56 -22.64 -4.93
N PRO A 100 -3.81 -23.00 -6.00
CA PRO A 100 -3.23 -22.02 -6.91
C PRO A 100 -4.28 -21.15 -7.62
N ALA A 101 -5.41 -21.73 -8.02
CA ALA A 101 -6.50 -21.01 -8.64
C ALA A 101 -7.15 -20.02 -7.66
N ILE A 102 -7.43 -20.44 -6.44
CA ILE A 102 -8.01 -19.60 -5.39
C ILE A 102 -7.06 -18.45 -5.03
N LEU A 103 -5.76 -18.70 -4.94
CA LEU A 103 -4.75 -17.66 -4.69
C LEU A 103 -4.77 -16.60 -5.79
N THR A 104 -4.80 -17.01 -7.05
CA THR A 104 -4.85 -16.10 -8.20
C THR A 104 -6.12 -15.23 -8.17
N VAL A 105 -7.28 -15.82 -7.89
CA VAL A 105 -8.55 -15.09 -7.77
C VAL A 105 -8.53 -14.14 -6.58
N THR A 106 -7.95 -14.55 -5.45
CA THR A 106 -7.81 -13.70 -4.25
C THR A 106 -6.98 -12.45 -4.55
N LEU A 107 -5.82 -12.63 -5.18
CA LEU A 107 -4.96 -11.53 -5.60
C LEU A 107 -5.67 -10.61 -6.62
N ALA A 108 -6.38 -11.16 -7.61
CA ALA A 108 -7.11 -10.38 -8.60
C ALA A 108 -8.24 -9.53 -7.97
N LEU A 109 -8.97 -10.07 -7.01
CA LEU A 109 -9.98 -9.31 -6.26
C LEU A 109 -9.34 -8.22 -5.39
N GLY A 110 -8.21 -8.50 -4.76
CA GLY A 110 -7.43 -7.52 -4.00
C GLY A 110 -6.95 -6.36 -4.87
N VAL A 111 -6.38 -6.66 -6.03
CA VAL A 111 -5.97 -5.64 -7.02
C VAL A 111 -7.16 -4.80 -7.48
N THR A 112 -8.31 -5.41 -7.71
CA THR A 112 -9.53 -4.67 -8.05
C THR A 112 -9.98 -3.72 -6.93
N ALA A 113 -9.86 -4.16 -5.68
CA ALA A 113 -10.18 -3.33 -4.52
C ALA A 113 -9.18 -2.16 -4.37
N MET A 114 -7.88 -2.40 -4.60
CA MET A 114 -6.84 -1.37 -4.60
C MET A 114 -7.04 -0.34 -5.71
N ALA A 115 -7.39 -0.78 -6.93
CA ALA A 115 -7.68 0.12 -8.06
C ALA A 115 -8.85 1.07 -7.76
N ARG A 116 -9.88 0.61 -7.06
CA ARG A 116 -10.99 1.48 -6.59
C ARG A 116 -10.57 2.52 -5.55
N LYS A 117 -9.37 2.38 -4.99
CA LYS A 117 -8.74 3.30 -4.04
C LYS A 117 -7.54 4.01 -4.66
N ASN A 118 -7.59 4.25 -5.97
CA ASN A 118 -6.58 4.96 -6.75
C ASN A 118 -5.19 4.30 -6.78
N ALA A 119 -5.07 3.03 -6.43
CA ALA A 119 -3.83 2.27 -6.47
C ALA A 119 -3.90 1.18 -7.56
N LEU A 120 -3.38 1.48 -8.74
CA LEU A 120 -3.38 0.58 -9.89
C LEU A 120 -2.16 -0.35 -9.84
N ILE A 121 -2.39 -1.60 -9.51
CA ILE A 121 -1.35 -2.63 -9.45
C ILE A 121 -1.10 -3.22 -10.85
N LYS A 122 0.15 -3.19 -11.30
CA LYS A 122 0.56 -3.76 -12.60
C LYS A 122 0.88 -5.25 -12.54
N ARG A 123 1.25 -5.77 -11.36
CA ARG A 123 1.62 -7.17 -11.14
C ARG A 123 0.89 -7.72 -9.93
N LEU A 124 0.09 -8.77 -10.10
CA LEU A 124 -0.71 -9.38 -9.03
C LEU A 124 0.07 -9.65 -7.73
N PRO A 125 1.32 -10.17 -7.78
CA PRO A 125 2.08 -10.44 -6.56
C PRO A 125 2.45 -9.19 -5.74
N ALA A 126 2.53 -8.01 -6.36
CA ALA A 126 2.83 -6.76 -5.64
C ALA A 126 1.76 -6.41 -4.59
N ALA A 127 0.50 -6.83 -4.81
CA ALA A 127 -0.58 -6.62 -3.85
C ALA A 127 -0.32 -7.29 -2.49
N GLU A 128 0.30 -8.47 -2.48
CA GLU A 128 0.69 -9.16 -1.24
C GLU A 128 1.89 -8.51 -0.58
N THR A 129 2.92 -8.18 -1.39
CA THR A 129 4.15 -7.57 -0.88
C THR A 129 3.85 -6.22 -0.21
N LEU A 130 2.90 -5.46 -0.76
CA LEU A 130 2.44 -4.19 -0.18
C LEU A 130 1.91 -4.38 1.26
N GLY A 131 1.18 -5.47 1.52
CA GLY A 131 0.71 -5.82 2.87
C GLY A 131 1.83 -6.14 3.88
N CYS A 132 3.03 -6.44 3.41
CA CYS A 132 4.22 -6.73 4.22
C CYS A 132 5.17 -5.53 4.37
N THR A 133 4.88 -4.39 3.73
CA THR A 133 5.74 -3.21 3.72
C THR A 133 6.08 -2.77 5.15
N THR A 134 7.38 -2.59 5.41
CA THR A 134 7.91 -2.11 6.69
C THR A 134 8.38 -0.67 6.61
N VAL A 135 8.82 -0.23 5.42
CA VAL A 135 9.30 1.14 5.16
C VAL A 135 8.69 1.67 3.87
N ILE A 136 8.22 2.91 3.90
CA ILE A 136 7.80 3.65 2.71
C ILE A 136 8.77 4.81 2.52
N CYS A 137 9.60 4.75 1.48
CA CYS A 137 10.46 5.84 1.03
C CYS A 137 9.66 6.69 0.05
N THR A 138 9.39 7.93 0.40
CA THR A 138 8.54 8.80 -0.40
C THR A 138 9.24 10.11 -0.76
N ASP A 139 9.00 10.57 -1.99
CA ASP A 139 9.37 11.94 -2.36
C ASP A 139 8.49 12.95 -1.62
N LYS A 140 9.02 14.15 -1.39
CA LYS A 140 8.28 15.24 -0.77
C LYS A 140 7.29 15.86 -1.76
N THR A 141 7.82 16.35 -2.90
CA THR A 141 7.09 17.23 -3.82
C THR A 141 6.00 16.47 -4.58
N GLY A 142 4.78 16.99 -4.58
CA GLY A 142 3.66 16.39 -5.29
C GLY A 142 3.08 15.13 -4.66
N THR A 143 3.82 14.45 -3.77
CA THR A 143 3.39 13.21 -3.07
C THR A 143 2.92 13.51 -1.65
N LEU A 144 3.81 14.04 -0.80
CA LEU A 144 3.47 14.46 0.56
C LEU A 144 2.88 15.87 0.59
N THR A 145 3.25 16.70 -0.39
CA THR A 145 2.82 18.08 -0.54
C THR A 145 1.94 18.26 -1.78
N LYS A 146 1.26 19.39 -1.86
CA LYS A 146 0.34 19.71 -2.98
C LYS A 146 1.07 20.11 -4.27
N ASN A 147 2.37 20.37 -4.22
CA ASN A 147 3.14 21.00 -5.31
C ASN A 147 2.52 22.34 -5.75
N GLN A 148 2.04 23.10 -4.79
CA GLN A 148 1.39 24.40 -4.99
C GLN A 148 1.92 25.38 -3.96
N MET A 149 2.91 26.19 -4.38
CA MET A 149 3.46 27.23 -3.50
C MET A 149 2.35 28.12 -2.97
N THR A 150 2.36 28.36 -1.65
CA THR A 150 1.31 29.13 -0.97
C THR A 150 1.97 30.07 0.06
N VAL A 151 1.60 31.35 0.06
CA VAL A 151 2.01 32.30 1.11
C VAL A 151 1.32 31.91 2.40
N ALA A 152 2.12 31.64 3.46
CA ALA A 152 1.65 31.22 4.76
C ALA A 152 1.86 32.30 5.84
N ARG A 153 2.88 33.14 5.71
CA ARG A 153 3.18 34.22 6.66
C ARG A 153 3.58 35.50 5.91
N ILE A 154 3.16 36.62 6.46
CA ILE A 154 3.55 37.96 5.96
C ILE A 154 4.04 38.78 7.16
N TYR A 155 5.11 39.52 6.98
CA TYR A 155 5.57 40.55 7.91
C TYR A 155 5.47 41.91 7.20
N SER A 156 4.71 42.82 7.78
CA SER A 156 4.51 44.16 7.20
C SER A 156 4.16 45.17 8.31
N GLY A 157 4.68 46.38 8.26
CA GLY A 157 4.45 47.43 9.20
C GLY A 157 4.85 47.11 10.66
N GLY A 158 5.82 46.19 10.85
CA GLY A 158 6.24 45.73 12.19
C GLY A 158 5.30 44.64 12.78
N LYS A 159 4.33 44.13 12.05
CA LYS A 159 3.39 43.08 12.45
C LYS A 159 3.53 41.81 11.64
N GLU A 160 3.25 40.67 12.28
CA GLU A 160 3.17 39.37 11.62
C GLU A 160 1.71 38.98 11.35
N TYR A 161 1.48 38.43 10.14
CA TYR A 161 0.19 37.93 9.71
C TYR A 161 0.34 36.49 9.24
N GLN A 162 -0.56 35.61 9.67
CA GLN A 162 -0.70 34.26 9.15
C GLN A 162 -1.78 34.26 8.07
N VAL A 163 -1.53 33.54 6.96
CA VAL A 163 -2.46 33.44 5.83
C VAL A 163 -2.93 32.01 5.72
N SER A 164 -4.24 31.79 5.94
CA SER A 164 -4.87 30.48 5.80
C SER A 164 -5.29 30.17 4.34
N GLY A 165 -5.73 28.95 4.12
CA GLY A 165 -6.10 28.45 2.79
C GLY A 165 -4.90 27.96 2.00
N VAL A 166 -5.00 26.74 1.48
CA VAL A 166 -3.92 25.99 0.86
C VAL A 166 -4.15 25.83 -0.63
N GLY A 167 -3.11 26.05 -1.43
CA GLY A 167 -3.16 25.91 -2.88
C GLY A 167 -3.58 27.19 -3.58
N TYR A 168 -4.03 27.06 -4.84
CA TYR A 168 -4.26 28.23 -5.72
C TYR A 168 -5.69 28.79 -5.66
N ALA A 169 -6.59 28.20 -4.87
CA ALA A 169 -7.92 28.82 -4.64
C ALA A 169 -7.74 30.15 -3.88
N PRO A 170 -8.31 31.27 -4.36
CA PRO A 170 -8.19 32.58 -3.71
C PRO A 170 -9.15 32.69 -2.51
N ALA A 171 -9.16 31.67 -1.65
CA ALA A 171 -9.97 31.58 -0.44
C ALA A 171 -9.07 31.35 0.77
N GLY A 172 -9.27 32.12 1.83
CA GLY A 172 -8.49 32.05 3.06
C GLY A 172 -8.66 33.31 3.87
N GLU A 173 -8.15 33.27 5.10
CA GLU A 173 -8.25 34.35 6.07
C GLU A 173 -6.85 34.85 6.45
N PHE A 174 -6.78 36.11 6.83
CA PHE A 174 -5.59 36.70 7.43
C PHE A 174 -5.80 36.77 8.93
N VAL A 175 -4.80 36.36 9.69
CA VAL A 175 -4.85 36.32 11.16
C VAL A 175 -3.66 37.06 11.72
N SER A 176 -3.90 38.01 12.62
CA SER A 176 -2.87 38.71 13.40
C SER A 176 -3.04 38.40 14.88
N GLY A 177 -2.04 37.75 15.48
CA GLY A 177 -2.18 37.19 16.85
C GLY A 177 -3.26 36.11 16.89
N ASN A 178 -4.37 36.36 17.60
CA ASN A 178 -5.51 35.46 17.72
C ASN A 178 -6.76 35.94 16.96
N ASN A 179 -6.67 37.04 16.22
CA ASN A 179 -7.83 37.65 15.56
C ASN A 179 -7.77 37.51 14.06
N THR A 180 -8.88 37.06 13.43
CA THR A 180 -9.07 37.19 12.00
C THR A 180 -9.24 38.65 11.64
N ILE A 181 -8.52 39.11 10.62
CA ILE A 181 -8.50 40.50 10.19
C ILE A 181 -8.95 40.63 8.73
N ASN A 182 -9.47 41.80 8.40
CA ASN A 182 -9.67 42.20 7.01
C ASN A 182 -8.45 43.04 6.56
N PRO A 183 -7.63 42.58 5.58
CA PRO A 183 -6.42 43.31 5.18
C PRO A 183 -6.66 44.78 4.82
N GLY A 184 -7.85 45.12 4.27
CA GLY A 184 -8.20 46.50 3.92
C GLY A 184 -8.45 47.43 5.10
N GLU A 185 -8.59 46.91 6.32
CA GLU A 185 -8.84 47.68 7.54
C GLU A 185 -7.61 47.75 8.45
N GLU A 186 -6.55 46.95 8.19
CA GLU A 186 -5.36 46.84 9.08
C GLU A 186 -4.28 47.89 8.78
N GLY A 187 -4.29 48.52 7.61
CA GLY A 187 -3.33 49.56 7.24
C GLY A 187 -2.80 49.40 5.80
N ASP A 188 -2.30 50.51 5.29
CA ASP A 188 -1.82 50.56 3.88
C ASP A 188 -0.60 49.67 3.62
N GLU A 189 0.21 49.35 4.65
CA GLU A 189 1.44 48.57 4.52
C GLU A 189 1.18 47.15 4.06
N LEU A 190 0.18 46.47 4.66
CA LEU A 190 -0.19 45.09 4.31
C LEU A 190 -0.71 45.04 2.88
N ILE A 191 -1.58 46.00 2.51
CA ILE A 191 -2.12 46.11 1.17
C ILE A 191 -1.05 46.39 0.14
N GLU A 192 -0.13 47.31 0.39
CA GLU A 192 0.97 47.63 -0.54
C GLU A 192 2.00 46.50 -0.65
N THR A 193 2.24 45.75 0.44
CA THR A 193 3.05 44.50 0.40
C THR A 193 2.43 43.44 -0.51
N LEU A 194 1.14 43.19 -0.38
CA LEU A 194 0.40 42.23 -1.19
C LEU A 194 0.29 42.71 -2.66
N LYS A 195 0.03 44.01 -2.87
CA LYS A 195 -0.07 44.64 -4.19
C LYS A 195 1.28 44.59 -4.93
N THR A 196 2.40 44.84 -4.23
CA THR A 196 3.75 44.68 -4.81
C THR A 196 3.97 43.26 -5.30
N GLY A 197 3.61 42.24 -4.51
CA GLY A 197 3.68 40.84 -4.93
C GLY A 197 2.82 40.53 -6.16
N TYR A 198 1.65 41.17 -6.28
CA TYR A 198 0.75 41.06 -7.41
C TYR A 198 1.23 41.78 -8.67
N MET A 199 1.71 42.99 -8.52
CA MET A 199 2.12 43.87 -9.64
C MET A 199 3.49 43.50 -10.21
N CYS A 200 4.48 43.27 -9.35
CA CYS A 200 5.80 42.79 -9.75
C CYS A 200 5.76 41.30 -10.07
N ASN A 201 5.09 40.94 -11.18
CA ASN A 201 4.73 39.55 -11.46
C ASN A 201 4.50 39.26 -12.94
N ASN A 202 4.80 38.04 -13.36
CA ASN A 202 4.54 37.52 -14.71
C ASN A 202 3.59 36.31 -14.71
N ALA A 203 3.21 35.81 -13.53
CA ALA A 203 2.24 34.70 -13.41
C ALA A 203 0.79 35.22 -13.42
N SER A 204 -0.13 34.37 -13.83
CA SER A 204 -1.55 34.65 -13.81
C SER A 204 -2.35 33.46 -13.23
N LEU A 205 -3.40 33.80 -12.47
CA LEU A 205 -4.34 32.82 -11.94
C LEU A 205 -5.45 32.54 -12.97
N VAL A 206 -5.60 31.27 -13.34
CA VAL A 206 -6.60 30.80 -14.30
C VAL A 206 -7.61 29.91 -13.59
N GLU A 207 -8.89 30.15 -13.79
CA GLU A 207 -9.99 29.32 -13.29
C GLU A 207 -10.60 28.50 -14.43
N ASN A 208 -10.55 27.18 -14.30
CA ASN A 208 -11.16 26.22 -15.20
C ASN A 208 -12.09 25.28 -14.41
N ASN A 209 -13.38 25.28 -14.69
CA ASN A 209 -14.35 24.38 -14.05
C ASN A 209 -14.33 24.38 -12.49
N ARG A 210 -14.08 25.53 -11.87
CA ARG A 210 -13.88 25.72 -10.41
C ARG A 210 -12.55 25.18 -9.87
N GLU A 211 -11.63 24.76 -10.73
CA GLU A 211 -10.28 24.47 -10.35
C GLU A 211 -9.37 25.65 -10.72
N TYR A 212 -8.49 26.02 -9.80
CA TYR A 212 -7.54 27.11 -9.96
C TYR A 212 -6.16 26.58 -10.31
N SER A 213 -5.55 27.15 -11.34
CA SER A 213 -4.20 26.84 -11.77
C SER A 213 -3.38 28.12 -12.00
N ILE A 214 -2.07 28.03 -11.94
CA ILE A 214 -1.16 29.12 -12.24
C ILE A 214 -0.53 28.89 -13.59
N LEU A 215 -0.58 29.94 -14.41
CA LEU A 215 0.23 30.06 -15.63
C LEU A 215 1.44 30.94 -15.29
N GLY A 216 2.66 30.36 -15.28
CA GLY A 216 3.89 31.00 -14.89
C GLY A 216 4.62 30.33 -13.74
N ASP A 217 5.57 31.01 -13.10
CA ASP A 217 6.35 30.48 -11.98
C ASP A 217 5.48 30.26 -10.73
N PRO A 218 5.56 29.10 -10.05
CA PRO A 218 4.77 28.81 -8.84
C PRO A 218 5.01 29.79 -7.68
N THR A 219 6.21 30.34 -7.53
CA THR A 219 6.54 31.35 -6.51
C THR A 219 5.79 32.65 -6.79
N GLU A 220 5.77 33.06 -8.04
CA GLU A 220 5.02 34.22 -8.51
C GLU A 220 3.51 34.01 -8.34
N GLY A 221 3.04 32.80 -8.69
CA GLY A 221 1.64 32.39 -8.51
C GLY A 221 1.17 32.48 -7.06
N ALA A 222 2.00 32.10 -6.09
CA ALA A 222 1.69 32.22 -4.67
C ALA A 222 1.41 33.68 -4.24
N LEU A 223 2.18 34.62 -4.78
CA LEU A 223 1.99 36.06 -4.52
C LEU A 223 0.68 36.59 -5.15
N VAL A 224 0.35 36.15 -6.37
CA VAL A 224 -0.93 36.48 -7.01
C VAL A 224 -2.09 35.96 -6.17
N VAL A 225 -2.03 34.71 -5.69
CA VAL A 225 -3.09 34.11 -4.88
C VAL A 225 -3.24 34.82 -3.55
N SER A 226 -2.14 35.17 -2.86
CA SER A 226 -2.19 35.89 -1.57
C SER A 226 -2.86 37.26 -1.70
N ALA A 227 -2.55 37.99 -2.75
CA ALA A 227 -3.18 39.26 -3.07
C ALA A 227 -4.69 39.11 -3.41
N ARG A 228 -5.04 38.08 -4.16
CA ARG A 228 -6.46 37.75 -4.49
C ARG A 228 -7.27 37.34 -3.26
N LYS A 229 -6.67 36.67 -2.27
CA LYS A 229 -7.30 36.39 -0.97
C LYS A 229 -7.68 37.67 -0.22
N ALA A 230 -6.87 38.75 -0.37
CA ALA A 230 -7.15 40.07 0.18
C ALA A 230 -8.09 40.93 -0.71
N GLY A 231 -8.64 40.36 -1.78
CA GLY A 231 -9.53 41.08 -2.70
C GLY A 231 -8.81 42.04 -3.66
N ILE A 232 -7.48 42.00 -3.76
CA ILE A 232 -6.71 42.88 -4.63
C ILE A 232 -6.83 42.39 -6.10
N SER A 233 -7.29 43.29 -6.96
CA SER A 233 -7.46 43.08 -8.40
C SER A 233 -7.04 44.33 -9.19
N SER A 234 -5.89 44.87 -8.87
CA SER A 234 -5.41 46.11 -9.50
C SER A 234 -5.07 45.89 -11.00
N HIS A 235 -5.49 46.83 -11.83
CA HIS A 235 -5.16 46.90 -13.24
C HIS A 235 -4.40 48.22 -13.47
N SER A 236 -3.06 48.17 -13.41
CA SER A 236 -2.22 49.24 -13.85
C SER A 236 -1.37 48.75 -15.02
N THR A 237 -1.15 49.55 -16.00
CA THR A 237 -0.35 49.20 -17.18
C THR A 237 1.10 49.03 -16.79
N LYS A 238 1.68 47.86 -17.05
CA LYS A 238 3.12 47.61 -16.91
C LYS A 238 3.85 48.30 -18.08
N LEU A 239 4.74 49.22 -17.79
CA LEU A 239 5.48 50.00 -18.78
C LEU A 239 6.82 49.34 -19.15
N ASP A 240 7.55 48.84 -18.14
CA ASP A 240 8.85 48.18 -18.34
C ASP A 240 9.14 47.20 -17.20
N GLU A 241 10.13 46.32 -17.42
CA GLU A 241 10.54 45.36 -16.39
C GLU A 241 12.04 45.02 -16.45
N ILE A 242 12.61 44.75 -15.28
CA ILE A 242 13.87 44.03 -15.10
C ILE A 242 13.48 42.61 -14.68
N PRO A 243 13.65 41.59 -15.54
CA PRO A 243 13.26 40.25 -15.26
C PRO A 243 14.09 39.61 -14.12
N PHE A 244 13.56 38.60 -13.46
CA PHE A 244 14.29 37.86 -12.43
C PHE A 244 15.49 37.12 -13.04
N VAL A 245 16.66 37.34 -12.45
CA VAL A 245 17.89 36.59 -12.74
C VAL A 245 18.46 36.04 -11.45
N ALA A 246 18.80 34.74 -11.42
CA ALA A 246 19.21 34.05 -10.22
C ALA A 246 20.44 34.65 -9.52
N GLU A 247 21.38 35.18 -10.29
CA GLU A 247 22.59 35.84 -9.80
C GLU A 247 22.27 37.20 -9.15
N GLN A 248 21.25 37.87 -9.62
CA GLN A 248 20.84 39.20 -9.11
C GLN A 248 19.86 39.06 -7.93
N GLN A 249 19.05 37.98 -7.90
CA GLN A 249 18.08 37.64 -6.85
C GLN A 249 16.95 38.66 -6.65
N TYR A 250 16.61 39.45 -7.67
CA TYR A 250 15.48 40.38 -7.65
C TYR A 250 14.81 40.50 -9.01
N MET A 251 13.59 41.03 -9.01
CA MET A 251 12.81 41.47 -10.16
C MET A 251 12.25 42.85 -9.86
N GLY A 252 12.21 43.74 -10.87
CA GLY A 252 11.59 45.05 -10.78
C GLY A 252 10.62 45.28 -11.93
N THR A 253 9.52 46.00 -11.67
CA THR A 253 8.53 46.38 -12.68
C THR A 253 8.14 47.84 -12.52
N LEU A 254 7.99 48.56 -13.64
CA LEU A 254 7.52 49.93 -13.70
C LEU A 254 6.06 49.95 -14.19
N HIS A 255 5.21 50.65 -13.44
CA HIS A 255 3.77 50.71 -13.72
C HIS A 255 3.27 52.17 -13.74
N GLU A 256 2.22 52.41 -14.52
CA GLU A 256 1.46 53.66 -14.41
C GLU A 256 0.91 53.85 -12.99
N GLY A 257 1.13 54.98 -12.39
CA GLY A 257 0.63 55.31 -11.04
C GLY A 257 -0.85 55.68 -11.05
N ALA A 258 -1.48 55.68 -9.86
CA ALA A 258 -2.86 56.07 -9.67
C ALA A 258 -3.06 57.60 -9.78
N GLY A 259 -1.99 58.39 -9.68
CA GLY A 259 -2.00 59.87 -9.81
C GLY A 259 -1.54 60.31 -11.19
N GLU A 260 -2.05 61.49 -11.63
CA GLU A 260 -1.77 62.03 -12.99
C GLU A 260 -0.29 62.35 -13.26
N ASN A 261 0.59 62.38 -12.23
CA ASN A 261 1.97 62.86 -12.36
C ASN A 261 3.06 61.88 -11.87
N GLU A 262 2.71 60.64 -11.53
CA GLU A 262 3.64 59.66 -10.93
C GLU A 262 3.49 58.27 -11.50
N HIS A 263 4.60 57.57 -11.66
CA HIS A 263 4.70 56.16 -11.91
C HIS A 263 5.20 55.42 -10.65
N VAL A 264 5.01 54.10 -10.58
CA VAL A 264 5.44 53.29 -9.45
C VAL A 264 6.37 52.19 -9.93
N ILE A 265 7.53 52.09 -9.29
CA ILE A 265 8.42 50.92 -9.38
C ILE A 265 8.07 49.97 -8.24
N TYR A 266 7.77 48.72 -8.57
CA TYR A 266 7.63 47.63 -7.61
C TYR A 266 8.81 46.67 -7.74
N VAL A 267 9.37 46.25 -6.60
CA VAL A 267 10.51 45.32 -6.52
C VAL A 267 10.22 44.19 -5.60
N LYS A 268 10.55 42.97 -6.04
CA LYS A 268 10.57 41.78 -5.19
C LYS A 268 11.91 41.04 -5.35
N GLY A 269 12.37 40.37 -4.29
CA GLY A 269 13.60 39.61 -4.32
C GLY A 269 13.98 38.96 -3.01
N SER A 270 15.21 38.44 -2.90
CA SER A 270 15.72 37.99 -1.61
C SER A 270 15.72 39.14 -0.59
N PRO A 271 15.38 38.89 0.68
CA PRO A 271 15.37 39.95 1.70
C PRO A 271 16.68 40.71 1.74
N GLU A 272 17.81 40.02 1.70
CA GLU A 272 19.16 40.63 1.75
C GLU A 272 19.42 41.57 0.58
N ARG A 273 18.90 41.23 -0.62
CA ARG A 273 19.10 42.02 -1.80
C ARG A 273 18.19 43.24 -1.84
N VAL A 274 16.91 43.04 -1.50
CA VAL A 274 15.93 44.13 -1.48
C VAL A 274 16.28 45.16 -0.40
N LEU A 275 16.67 44.73 0.81
CA LEU A 275 17.05 45.61 1.90
C LEU A 275 18.27 46.52 1.55
N LYS A 276 19.22 46.01 0.75
CA LYS A 276 20.35 46.81 0.28
C LYS A 276 19.95 47.95 -0.68
N MET A 277 18.77 47.83 -1.33
CA MET A 277 18.24 48.84 -2.25
C MET A 277 17.32 49.83 -1.53
N CYS A 278 16.89 49.53 -0.29
CA CYS A 278 15.98 50.34 0.49
C CYS A 278 16.70 51.38 1.34
N GLN A 279 16.13 52.56 1.41
CA GLN A 279 16.54 53.63 2.31
C GLN A 279 15.62 53.73 3.52
N ASP A 280 14.35 53.49 3.32
CA ASP A 280 13.26 53.68 4.30
C ASP A 280 12.35 52.44 4.35
N GLN A 281 11.41 52.46 5.31
CA GLN A 281 10.32 51.46 5.41
C GLN A 281 9.00 52.15 5.69
N LEU A 282 7.89 51.49 5.32
CA LEU A 282 6.54 51.97 5.59
C LEU A 282 6.03 51.33 6.88
N VAL A 283 5.64 52.14 7.90
CA VAL A 283 5.10 51.68 9.18
C VAL A 283 3.98 52.61 9.64
N ASN A 284 2.79 52.10 9.90
CA ASN A 284 1.59 52.85 10.28
C ASN A 284 1.29 54.03 9.36
N GLY A 285 1.38 53.80 8.03
CA GLY A 285 1.13 54.82 6.99
C GLY A 285 2.23 55.87 6.85
N ASN A 286 3.32 55.76 7.61
CA ASN A 286 4.43 56.75 7.58
C ASN A 286 5.72 56.09 7.09
N ILE A 287 6.48 56.85 6.30
CA ILE A 287 7.82 56.47 5.89
C ILE A 287 8.79 56.78 7.03
N VAL A 288 9.45 55.75 7.55
CA VAL A 288 10.41 55.83 8.67
C VAL A 288 11.76 55.20 8.24
N SER A 289 12.80 55.50 9.01
CA SER A 289 14.14 54.93 8.76
C SER A 289 14.11 53.41 8.77
N LEU A 290 14.82 52.78 7.86
CA LEU A 290 14.90 51.34 7.70
C LEU A 290 15.51 50.66 8.93
N ARG A 291 14.81 49.65 9.47
CA ARG A 291 15.27 48.80 10.59
C ARG A 291 15.77 47.45 10.07
N SER A 292 16.88 47.52 9.36
CA SER A 292 17.39 46.35 8.59
C SER A 292 17.63 45.10 9.49
N GLU A 293 18.17 45.26 10.68
CA GLU A 293 18.46 44.14 11.61
C GLU A 293 17.21 43.42 12.05
N GLU A 294 16.13 44.17 12.38
CA GLU A 294 14.84 43.63 12.80
C GLU A 294 14.19 42.83 11.66
N ILE A 295 14.24 43.36 10.44
CA ILE A 295 13.68 42.69 9.25
C ILE A 295 14.48 41.45 8.89
N HIS A 296 15.82 41.48 9.00
CA HIS A 296 16.66 40.28 8.80
C HIS A 296 16.33 39.19 9.83
N ALA A 297 16.20 39.53 11.09
CA ALA A 297 15.84 38.58 12.14
C ALA A 297 14.48 37.90 11.86
N GLU A 298 13.50 38.68 11.34
CA GLU A 298 12.20 38.12 10.99
C GLU A 298 12.27 37.25 9.74
N ALA A 299 13.05 37.66 8.72
CA ALA A 299 13.30 36.83 7.54
C ALA A 299 13.96 35.49 7.90
N ASP A 300 14.94 35.51 8.84
CA ASP A 300 15.59 34.31 9.36
C ASP A 300 14.61 33.43 10.16
N SER A 301 13.75 34.05 10.97
CA SER A 301 12.67 33.34 11.70
C SER A 301 11.72 32.62 10.73
N MET A 302 11.26 33.30 9.69
CA MET A 302 10.41 32.71 8.65
C MET A 302 11.15 31.60 7.89
N ALA A 303 12.40 31.80 7.52
CA ALA A 303 13.22 30.81 6.84
C ALA A 303 13.49 29.59 7.73
N GLY A 304 13.67 29.79 9.04
CA GLY A 304 13.76 28.72 10.05
C GLY A 304 12.48 27.88 10.15
N GLY A 305 11.33 28.47 9.83
CA GLY A 305 10.03 27.80 9.65
C GLY A 305 9.87 27.10 8.27
N ALA A 306 10.94 26.97 7.50
CA ALA A 306 10.97 26.41 6.13
C ALA A 306 10.17 27.21 5.10
N LEU A 307 9.96 28.47 5.32
CA LEU A 307 9.35 29.35 4.34
C LEU A 307 10.43 29.89 3.37
N ARG A 308 10.09 29.94 2.10
CA ARG A 308 10.82 30.73 1.11
C ARG A 308 10.37 32.18 1.26
N VAL A 309 11.28 33.07 1.67
CA VAL A 309 10.95 34.45 2.00
C VAL A 309 11.34 35.37 0.84
N LEU A 310 10.43 36.26 0.47
CA LEU A 310 10.69 37.35 -0.48
C LEU A 310 10.40 38.69 0.20
N GLY A 311 11.31 39.65 -0.02
CA GLY A 311 11.14 41.06 0.35
C GLY A 311 10.40 41.83 -0.73
N MET A 312 9.54 42.76 -0.30
CA MET A 312 8.74 43.64 -1.15
C MET A 312 9.11 45.11 -0.89
N ALA A 313 9.31 45.87 -1.94
CA ALA A 313 9.63 47.30 -1.86
C ALA A 313 9.00 48.06 -3.03
N TYR A 314 8.82 49.36 -2.88
CA TYR A 314 8.34 50.23 -3.94
C TYR A 314 9.07 51.58 -3.96
N LYS A 315 8.87 52.35 -5.05
CA LYS A 315 9.34 53.73 -5.18
C LYS A 315 8.42 54.49 -6.15
N LEU A 316 8.05 55.70 -5.76
CA LEU A 316 7.37 56.64 -6.66
C LEU A 316 8.39 57.35 -7.51
N VAL A 317 8.13 57.43 -8.81
CA VAL A 317 9.00 58.11 -9.80
C VAL A 317 8.18 59.03 -10.68
N PRO A 318 8.78 60.06 -11.30
CA PRO A 318 8.06 60.97 -12.17
C PRO A 318 7.40 60.28 -13.36
N HIS A 319 6.23 60.71 -13.78
CA HIS A 319 5.47 60.22 -14.92
C HIS A 319 6.26 60.21 -16.26
N ALA A 320 7.28 61.03 -16.37
CA ALA A 320 8.16 61.07 -17.56
C ALA A 320 9.06 59.84 -17.69
N GLN A 321 9.20 58.99 -16.65
CA GLN A 321 10.04 57.79 -16.65
C GLN A 321 9.25 56.63 -17.24
N ASN A 322 9.59 56.20 -18.47
CA ASN A 322 8.95 55.08 -19.17
C ASN A 322 9.85 53.84 -19.31
N THR A 323 11.08 53.90 -18.80
CA THR A 323 12.05 52.78 -18.81
C THR A 323 12.62 52.56 -17.43
N LEU A 324 12.93 51.30 -17.15
CA LEU A 324 13.44 50.84 -15.85
C LEU A 324 14.88 50.34 -16.01
N LYS A 325 15.82 50.93 -15.26
CA LYS A 325 17.22 50.54 -15.23
C LYS A 325 17.62 50.06 -13.83
N PRO A 326 18.68 49.25 -13.69
CA PRO A 326 19.16 48.82 -12.38
C PRO A 326 19.51 49.98 -11.41
N GLU A 327 19.97 51.10 -11.95
CA GLU A 327 20.29 52.30 -11.16
C GLU A 327 19.05 52.97 -10.54
N ASP A 328 17.86 52.77 -11.12
CA ASP A 328 16.60 53.33 -10.63
C ASP A 328 16.11 52.62 -9.36
N LEU A 329 16.64 51.41 -9.08
CA LEU A 329 16.27 50.59 -7.95
C LEU A 329 16.99 50.97 -6.65
N ASP A 330 17.62 52.11 -6.56
CA ASP A 330 18.23 52.65 -5.35
C ASP A 330 17.28 53.59 -4.60
N GLY A 331 17.31 53.60 -3.27
CA GLY A 331 16.44 54.45 -2.46
C GLY A 331 14.97 54.00 -2.48
N LEU A 332 14.71 52.71 -2.44
CA LEU A 332 13.37 52.13 -2.32
C LEU A 332 12.84 52.26 -0.90
N THR A 333 11.51 52.19 -0.74
CA THR A 333 10.83 52.06 0.53
C THR A 333 10.44 50.59 0.74
N PHE A 334 10.94 49.98 1.80
CA PHE A 334 10.62 48.60 2.16
C PHE A 334 9.18 48.50 2.67
N LEU A 335 8.41 47.48 2.25
CA LEU A 335 7.02 47.28 2.59
C LEU A 335 6.82 46.07 3.54
N GLY A 336 7.47 44.94 3.22
CA GLY A 336 7.30 43.75 4.01
C GLY A 336 7.96 42.50 3.42
N LEU A 337 7.74 41.39 4.08
CA LEU A 337 8.17 40.05 3.69
C LEU A 337 6.96 39.17 3.41
N GLN A 338 7.02 38.34 2.38
CA GLN A 338 6.07 37.26 2.16
C GLN A 338 6.79 35.91 2.21
N GLY A 339 6.42 35.10 3.18
CA GLY A 339 6.96 33.74 3.40
C GLY A 339 6.01 32.68 2.84
N MET A 340 6.49 31.82 1.96
CA MET A 340 5.72 30.83 1.27
C MET A 340 6.35 29.45 1.32
N MET A 341 5.52 28.43 1.24
CA MET A 341 5.94 27.02 1.20
C MET A 341 5.03 26.20 0.29
N ASP A 342 5.49 25.04 -0.10
CA ASP A 342 4.64 23.98 -0.65
C ASP A 342 4.05 23.18 0.52
N PRO A 343 2.77 23.37 0.87
CA PRO A 343 2.21 22.83 2.10
C PRO A 343 1.94 21.33 1.99
N PRO A 344 2.06 20.59 3.09
CA PRO A 344 1.66 19.21 3.14
C PRO A 344 0.16 19.07 2.84
N ARG A 345 -0.22 17.95 2.22
CA ARG A 345 -1.62 17.58 2.02
C ARG A 345 -2.24 17.21 3.37
N GLU A 346 -3.43 17.69 3.68
CA GLU A 346 -4.10 17.45 4.98
C GLU A 346 -4.29 15.96 5.26
N GLU A 347 -4.70 15.20 4.25
CA GLU A 347 -4.91 13.75 4.34
C GLU A 347 -3.63 12.94 4.59
N VAL A 348 -2.47 13.49 4.25
CA VAL A 348 -1.17 12.83 4.47
C VAL A 348 -0.82 12.78 5.94
N ILE A 349 -1.17 13.80 6.74
CA ILE A 349 -0.92 13.81 8.19
C ILE A 349 -1.57 12.58 8.83
N GLY A 350 -2.86 12.36 8.55
CA GLY A 350 -3.59 11.19 9.04
C GLY A 350 -3.05 9.86 8.49
N ALA A 351 -2.55 9.86 7.26
CA ALA A 351 -1.96 8.68 6.63
C ALA A 351 -0.62 8.29 7.27
N VAL A 352 0.26 9.25 7.56
CA VAL A 352 1.53 9.02 8.27
C VAL A 352 1.29 8.48 9.68
N GLN A 353 0.30 9.03 10.39
CA GLN A 353 -0.09 8.51 11.71
C GLN A 353 -0.57 7.05 11.63
N LYS A 354 -1.38 6.69 10.61
CA LYS A 354 -1.77 5.29 10.37
C LYS A 354 -0.57 4.40 10.08
N CYS A 355 0.43 4.87 9.32
CA CYS A 355 1.68 4.14 9.10
C CYS A 355 2.40 3.86 10.42
N LYS A 356 2.55 4.87 11.29
CA LYS A 356 3.18 4.70 12.62
C LYS A 356 2.45 3.66 13.47
N HIS A 357 1.13 3.75 13.57
CA HIS A 357 0.31 2.77 14.31
C HIS A 357 0.42 1.36 13.71
N ALA A 358 0.57 1.29 12.39
CA ALA A 358 0.76 0.05 11.65
C ALA A 358 2.19 -0.50 11.74
N GLY A 359 3.12 0.16 12.45
CA GLY A 359 4.53 -0.20 12.54
C GLY A 359 5.29 -0.02 11.22
N ILE A 360 4.81 0.87 10.34
CA ILE A 360 5.44 1.19 9.07
C ILE A 360 6.20 2.50 9.22
N ARG A 361 7.48 2.49 8.95
CA ARG A 361 8.31 3.69 8.96
C ARG A 361 8.16 4.45 7.65
N VAL A 362 7.92 5.75 7.74
CA VAL A 362 7.93 6.66 6.58
C VAL A 362 9.29 7.36 6.54
N VAL A 363 9.93 7.32 5.38
CA VAL A 363 11.22 7.96 5.11
C VAL A 363 11.03 8.96 3.98
N MET A 364 11.35 10.22 4.24
CA MET A 364 11.30 11.27 3.22
C MET A 364 12.64 11.37 2.49
N ILE A 365 12.59 11.36 1.16
CA ILE A 365 13.76 11.51 0.29
C ILE A 365 13.47 12.65 -0.67
N THR A 366 14.24 13.74 -0.61
CA THR A 366 13.95 14.96 -1.38
C THR A 366 15.22 15.67 -1.91
N GLY A 367 15.07 16.37 -3.03
CA GLY A 367 16.08 17.32 -3.55
C GLY A 367 16.14 18.65 -2.78
N ASP A 368 15.19 18.93 -1.88
CA ASP A 368 15.10 20.16 -1.13
C ASP A 368 16.23 20.35 -0.12
N HIS A 369 16.38 21.60 0.33
CA HIS A 369 17.32 21.96 1.39
C HIS A 369 16.94 21.24 2.72
N ALA A 370 17.96 20.88 3.52
CA ALA A 370 17.79 20.13 4.76
C ALA A 370 16.82 20.79 5.76
N GLN A 371 16.84 22.12 5.88
CA GLN A 371 15.96 22.86 6.78
C GLN A 371 14.49 22.77 6.33
N THR A 372 14.22 22.92 5.05
CA THR A 372 12.87 22.78 4.46
C THR A 372 12.35 21.35 4.65
N ALA A 373 13.17 20.34 4.35
CA ALA A 373 12.82 18.95 4.53
C ALA A 373 12.52 18.62 6.00
N LYS A 374 13.34 19.13 6.94
CA LYS A 374 13.15 18.95 8.37
C LYS A 374 11.84 19.57 8.87
N ALA A 375 11.48 20.78 8.41
CA ALA A 375 10.24 21.42 8.82
C ALA A 375 9.00 20.71 8.29
N ILE A 376 9.00 20.26 7.03
CA ILE A 376 7.91 19.45 6.47
C ILE A 376 7.79 18.11 7.20
N ALA A 377 8.91 17.46 7.52
CA ALA A 377 8.93 16.22 8.29
C ALA A 377 8.28 16.38 9.67
N ARG A 378 8.55 17.50 10.36
CA ARG A 378 7.92 17.84 11.64
C ARG A 378 6.42 18.04 11.51
N LEU A 379 5.96 18.79 10.50
CA LEU A 379 4.53 19.00 10.24
C LEU A 379 3.80 17.68 9.94
N LEU A 380 4.47 16.72 9.33
CA LEU A 380 3.93 15.40 9.01
C LEU A 380 4.18 14.35 10.09
N ASP A 381 4.90 14.70 11.16
CA ASP A 381 5.30 13.77 12.21
C ASP A 381 6.15 12.58 11.66
N ILE A 382 7.01 12.86 10.66
CA ILE A 382 7.98 11.91 10.09
C ILE A 382 9.30 12.06 10.82
N GLY A 383 9.48 11.46 11.99
CA GLY A 383 10.73 11.43 12.79
C GLY A 383 11.52 12.75 12.82
N GLU A 384 11.88 13.19 14.02
CA GLU A 384 12.29 14.58 14.18
C GLU A 384 13.79 14.87 14.02
N ASP A 385 14.70 13.91 14.20
CA ASP A 385 16.03 14.28 14.66
C ASP A 385 17.20 14.01 13.70
N THR A 386 17.06 13.13 12.74
CA THR A 386 18.20 12.79 11.88
C THR A 386 17.90 13.10 10.42
N VAL A 387 18.43 14.24 9.96
CA VAL A 387 18.46 14.59 8.54
C VAL A 387 19.85 14.28 8.01
N LEU A 388 19.93 13.51 6.92
CA LEU A 388 21.19 13.26 6.20
C LEU A 388 21.16 13.93 4.83
N THR A 389 22.24 14.63 4.50
CA THR A 389 22.34 15.33 3.22
C THR A 389 22.99 14.46 2.14
N GLY A 390 22.70 14.73 0.86
CA GLY A 390 23.35 14.05 -0.27
C GLY A 390 24.87 14.17 -0.24
N GLU A 391 25.42 15.27 0.26
CA GLU A 391 26.86 15.45 0.42
C GLU A 391 27.46 14.49 1.45
N GLU A 392 26.81 14.35 2.61
CA GLU A 392 27.20 13.38 3.65
C GLU A 392 27.07 11.94 3.12
N LEU A 393 25.95 11.62 2.42
CA LEU A 393 25.78 10.33 1.76
C LEU A 393 26.88 9.99 0.76
N SER A 394 27.34 10.97 0.00
CA SER A 394 28.41 10.79 -1.00
C SER A 394 29.77 10.47 -0.34
N ARG A 395 29.99 10.94 0.89
CA ARG A 395 31.24 10.68 1.66
C ARG A 395 31.21 9.35 2.40
N MET A 396 30.02 8.80 2.68
CA MET A 396 29.83 7.55 3.41
C MET A 396 30.02 6.34 2.49
N SER A 397 30.65 5.30 3.02
CA SER A 397 30.64 3.96 2.44
C SER A 397 29.27 3.30 2.60
N ASP A 398 29.04 2.21 1.86
CA ASP A 398 27.80 1.44 1.97
C ASP A 398 27.62 0.75 3.33
N ASP A 399 28.72 0.38 3.99
CA ASP A 399 28.68 -0.25 5.32
C ASP A 399 28.40 0.79 6.43
N GLU A 400 28.94 2.02 6.32
CA GLU A 400 28.58 3.11 7.22
C GLU A 400 27.12 3.49 7.09
N LEU A 401 26.59 3.60 5.85
CA LEU A 401 25.18 3.85 5.61
C LEU A 401 24.31 2.71 6.15
N TYR A 402 24.71 1.45 5.99
CA TYR A 402 24.03 0.29 6.54
C TYR A 402 23.80 0.41 8.05
N GLU A 403 24.79 0.88 8.82
CA GLU A 403 24.66 0.99 10.27
C GLU A 403 23.65 2.04 10.74
N ILE A 404 23.48 3.13 9.99
CA ILE A 404 22.63 4.26 10.41
C ILE A 404 21.28 4.37 9.67
N VAL A 405 21.10 3.65 8.55
CA VAL A 405 19.95 3.83 7.66
C VAL A 405 18.60 3.60 8.35
N ASP A 406 18.55 2.80 9.41
CA ASP A 406 17.33 2.56 10.18
C ASP A 406 16.98 3.71 11.13
N THR A 407 17.91 4.63 11.43
CA THR A 407 17.68 5.77 12.34
C THR A 407 17.36 7.06 11.60
N VAL A 408 17.67 7.14 10.29
CA VAL A 408 17.49 8.35 9.48
C VAL A 408 16.11 8.34 8.83
N SER A 409 15.28 9.35 9.10
CA SER A 409 13.94 9.49 8.51
C SER A 409 13.85 10.51 7.39
N VAL A 410 14.86 11.36 7.21
CA VAL A 410 14.88 12.41 6.19
C VAL A 410 16.22 12.43 5.46
N PHE A 411 16.19 12.31 4.13
CA PHE A 411 17.33 12.47 3.24
C PHE A 411 17.09 13.69 2.35
N ALA A 412 17.93 14.71 2.48
CA ALA A 412 17.79 16.01 1.83
C ALA A 412 18.90 16.27 0.81
N ARG A 413 18.63 17.04 -0.25
CA ARG A 413 19.56 17.34 -1.36
C ARG A 413 20.17 16.07 -1.97
N VAL A 414 19.36 15.02 -2.13
CA VAL A 414 19.81 13.73 -2.64
C VAL A 414 19.83 13.71 -4.17
N ALA A 415 20.84 13.07 -4.73
CA ALA A 415 20.88 12.69 -6.13
C ALA A 415 20.18 11.34 -6.38
N PRO A 416 19.79 10.98 -7.61
CA PRO A 416 19.11 9.73 -7.94
C PRO A 416 19.81 8.46 -7.45
N GLU A 417 21.14 8.41 -7.56
CA GLU A 417 21.97 7.30 -7.06
C GLU A 417 21.89 7.14 -5.55
N HIS A 418 21.70 8.22 -4.79
CA HIS A 418 21.51 8.16 -3.35
C HIS A 418 20.19 7.48 -2.99
N LYS A 419 19.11 7.76 -3.72
CA LYS A 419 17.80 7.13 -3.53
C LYS A 419 17.88 5.60 -3.72
N PHE A 420 18.61 5.17 -4.75
CA PHE A 420 18.90 3.76 -5.00
C PHE A 420 19.74 3.13 -3.87
N ARG A 421 20.83 3.80 -3.42
CA ARG A 421 21.69 3.31 -2.34
C ARG A 421 20.92 3.14 -1.03
N VAL A 422 20.15 4.15 -0.61
CA VAL A 422 19.30 4.09 0.60
C VAL A 422 18.34 2.91 0.52
N THR A 423 17.66 2.73 -0.62
CA THR A 423 16.77 1.59 -0.86
C THR A 423 17.50 0.26 -0.65
N LYS A 424 18.69 0.10 -1.22
CA LYS A 424 19.48 -1.14 -1.10
C LYS A 424 19.94 -1.41 0.34
N GLN A 425 20.38 -0.40 1.08
CA GLN A 425 20.83 -0.61 2.46
C GLN A 425 19.66 -0.95 3.40
N LEU A 426 18.49 -0.33 3.20
CA LEU A 426 17.27 -0.69 3.93
C LEU A 426 16.84 -2.14 3.64
N GLN A 427 16.96 -2.61 2.38
CA GLN A 427 16.70 -4.01 2.02
C GLN A 427 17.69 -4.96 2.69
N ARG A 428 19.00 -4.61 2.75
CA ARG A 428 20.02 -5.40 3.46
C ARG A 428 19.70 -5.56 4.97
N ARG A 429 19.04 -4.57 5.58
CA ARG A 429 18.53 -4.64 6.97
C ARG A 429 17.31 -5.56 7.11
N GLY A 430 16.81 -6.14 6.03
CA GLY A 430 15.65 -7.05 6.04
C GLY A 430 14.30 -6.34 5.94
N ASN A 431 14.31 -5.05 5.61
CA ASN A 431 13.07 -4.30 5.40
C ASN A 431 12.42 -4.65 4.05
N ILE A 432 11.10 -4.62 4.00
CA ILE A 432 10.30 -4.63 2.76
C ILE A 432 9.95 -3.19 2.41
N ILE A 433 10.44 -2.72 1.27
CA ILE A 433 10.47 -1.30 0.95
C ILE A 433 9.53 -0.97 -0.20
N ALA A 434 8.63 0.00 0.03
CA ALA A 434 7.93 0.71 -1.02
C ALA A 434 8.64 2.03 -1.31
N VAL A 435 8.91 2.33 -2.58
CA VAL A 435 9.55 3.59 -3.02
C VAL A 435 8.62 4.33 -3.95
N THR A 436 8.39 5.63 -3.71
CA THR A 436 7.65 6.50 -4.65
C THR A 436 8.59 7.28 -5.54
N GLY A 437 8.13 7.62 -6.74
CA GLY A 437 8.85 8.50 -7.66
C GLY A 437 8.00 8.91 -8.87
N ASP A 438 8.33 10.04 -9.46
CA ASP A 438 7.64 10.60 -10.64
C ASP A 438 8.57 10.79 -11.83
N GLY A 439 9.87 10.98 -11.60
CA GLY A 439 10.86 11.27 -12.61
C GLY A 439 11.54 10.07 -13.26
N VAL A 440 12.19 10.30 -14.37
CA VAL A 440 13.10 9.32 -15.03
C VAL A 440 14.21 8.89 -14.08
N ASN A 441 14.69 9.83 -13.27
CA ASN A 441 15.75 9.64 -12.29
C ASN A 441 15.38 8.68 -11.15
N ASP A 442 14.08 8.49 -10.88
CA ASP A 442 13.57 7.58 -9.86
C ASP A 442 13.50 6.13 -10.33
N ALA A 443 13.48 5.90 -11.64
CA ALA A 443 13.25 4.58 -12.22
C ALA A 443 14.18 3.48 -11.67
N PRO A 444 15.49 3.70 -11.45
CA PRO A 444 16.36 2.69 -10.83
C PRO A 444 15.93 2.33 -9.41
N ALA A 445 15.56 3.31 -8.59
CA ALA A 445 15.10 3.09 -7.22
C ALA A 445 13.74 2.39 -7.18
N LEU A 446 12.80 2.81 -8.06
CA LEU A 446 11.49 2.17 -8.23
C LEU A 446 11.63 0.70 -8.59
N LYS A 447 12.51 0.37 -9.53
CA LYS A 447 12.74 -1.00 -9.98
C LYS A 447 13.49 -1.86 -8.95
N ALA A 448 14.34 -1.24 -8.14
CA ALA A 448 15.14 -1.91 -7.11
C ALA A 448 14.36 -2.18 -5.82
N ALA A 449 13.31 -1.42 -5.57
CA ALA A 449 12.43 -1.60 -4.41
C ALA A 449 11.68 -2.95 -4.46
N ASP A 450 11.17 -3.39 -3.32
CA ASP A 450 10.24 -4.53 -3.26
C ASP A 450 8.91 -4.15 -3.92
N ILE A 451 8.54 -2.85 -3.83
CA ILE A 451 7.43 -2.25 -4.55
C ILE A 451 7.82 -0.85 -5.03
N GLY A 452 7.94 -0.68 -6.33
CA GLY A 452 8.02 0.63 -6.97
C GLY A 452 6.63 1.24 -7.17
N ILE A 453 6.47 2.51 -6.80
CA ILE A 453 5.20 3.25 -6.87
C ILE A 453 5.42 4.51 -7.71
N ALA A 454 4.79 4.58 -8.87
CA ALA A 454 4.84 5.77 -9.72
C ALA A 454 3.61 6.66 -9.54
N MET A 455 3.81 7.97 -9.74
CA MET A 455 2.71 8.93 -9.84
C MET A 455 1.99 8.78 -11.17
N GLY A 456 0.67 8.86 -11.18
CA GLY A 456 -0.17 8.67 -12.38
C GLY A 456 -0.37 9.96 -13.16
N ILE A 457 -0.48 11.11 -12.46
CA ILE A 457 -0.70 12.43 -13.05
C ILE A 457 0.65 13.06 -13.42
N THR A 458 1.54 13.21 -12.44
CA THR A 458 2.85 13.89 -12.63
C THR A 458 3.95 12.95 -13.13
N GLY A 459 3.77 11.63 -12.98
CA GLY A 459 4.78 10.63 -13.30
C GLY A 459 5.07 10.52 -14.80
N THR A 460 6.37 10.41 -15.13
CA THR A 460 6.83 10.11 -16.49
C THR A 460 6.49 8.67 -16.90
N GLU A 461 6.40 8.41 -18.20
CA GLU A 461 6.15 7.04 -18.69
C GLU A 461 7.26 6.07 -18.25
N VAL A 462 8.50 6.54 -18.13
CA VAL A 462 9.64 5.74 -17.66
C VAL A 462 9.44 5.33 -16.19
N SER A 463 9.02 6.25 -15.32
CA SER A 463 8.73 5.93 -13.91
C SER A 463 7.55 4.97 -13.80
N LYS A 464 6.48 5.22 -14.57
CA LYS A 464 5.31 4.32 -14.63
C LYS A 464 5.69 2.93 -15.13
N GLU A 465 6.57 2.81 -16.12
CA GLU A 465 7.03 1.51 -16.64
C GLU A 465 7.87 0.75 -15.61
N ALA A 466 8.76 1.45 -14.89
CA ALA A 466 9.62 0.86 -13.86
C ALA A 466 8.85 0.37 -12.62
N ALA A 467 7.71 1.00 -12.32
CA ALA A 467 6.93 0.75 -11.12
C ALA A 467 6.06 -0.53 -11.18
N ASP A 468 5.75 -1.08 -10.01
CA ASP A 468 4.80 -2.17 -9.80
C ASP A 468 3.37 -1.68 -9.53
N MET A 469 3.25 -0.43 -9.05
CA MET A 469 1.98 0.24 -8.74
C MET A 469 1.99 1.68 -9.28
N ILE A 470 0.83 2.16 -9.71
CA ILE A 470 0.61 3.55 -10.15
C ILE A 470 -0.49 4.16 -9.29
N LEU A 471 -0.24 5.35 -8.73
CA LEU A 471 -1.23 6.14 -8.01
C LEU A 471 -1.96 7.06 -8.98
N THR A 472 -3.25 6.84 -9.21
CA THR A 472 -4.02 7.64 -10.18
C THR A 472 -4.36 9.04 -9.68
N ASP A 473 -4.17 9.31 -8.38
CA ASP A 473 -4.43 10.58 -7.70
C ASP A 473 -3.17 11.25 -7.12
N ASP A 474 -2.01 10.68 -7.36
CA ASP A 474 -0.71 11.12 -6.83
C ASP A 474 -0.69 11.36 -5.30
N ASN A 475 -1.52 10.61 -4.56
CA ASN A 475 -1.74 10.84 -3.13
C ASN A 475 -1.14 9.74 -2.26
N PHE A 476 -0.28 10.13 -1.31
CA PHE A 476 0.33 9.20 -0.34
C PHE A 476 -0.71 8.41 0.48
N ALA A 477 -1.87 9.00 0.80
CA ALA A 477 -2.93 8.32 1.55
C ALA A 477 -3.48 7.09 0.82
N SER A 478 -3.44 7.09 -0.52
CA SER A 478 -3.83 5.95 -1.35
C SER A 478 -2.86 4.78 -1.22
N ILE A 479 -1.56 5.03 -0.93
CA ILE A 479 -0.59 3.99 -0.60
C ILE A 479 -0.99 3.27 0.68
N VAL A 480 -1.31 4.02 1.73
CA VAL A 480 -1.71 3.46 3.03
C VAL A 480 -2.99 2.64 2.91
N SER A 481 -3.94 3.12 2.11
CA SER A 481 -5.16 2.38 1.79
C SER A 481 -4.89 1.08 1.04
N ALA A 482 -3.92 1.09 0.13
CA ALA A 482 -3.49 -0.10 -0.61
C ALA A 482 -2.71 -1.09 0.28
N VAL A 483 -1.91 -0.62 1.24
CA VAL A 483 -1.28 -1.47 2.27
C VAL A 483 -2.34 -2.20 3.10
N GLU A 484 -3.40 -1.49 3.51
CA GLU A 484 -4.52 -2.11 4.23
C GLU A 484 -5.19 -3.21 3.42
N GLU A 485 -5.45 -2.97 2.12
CA GLU A 485 -5.97 -4.01 1.21
C GLU A 485 -5.00 -5.18 1.04
N GLY A 486 -3.71 -4.93 0.93
CA GLY A 486 -2.68 -5.97 0.86
C GLY A 486 -2.68 -6.87 2.10
N ARG A 487 -2.80 -6.30 3.29
CA ARG A 487 -2.96 -7.05 4.55
C ARG A 487 -4.24 -7.88 4.55
N HIS A 488 -5.35 -7.31 4.06
CA HIS A 488 -6.61 -8.02 3.95
C HIS A 488 -6.53 -9.21 2.97
N VAL A 489 -5.94 -9.03 1.81
CA VAL A 489 -5.68 -10.09 0.82
C VAL A 489 -4.90 -11.24 1.45
N PHE A 490 -3.82 -10.92 2.16
CA PHE A 490 -3.01 -11.94 2.83
C PHE A 490 -3.79 -12.71 3.90
N GLU A 491 -4.59 -12.02 4.73
CA GLU A 491 -5.44 -12.68 5.73
C GLU A 491 -6.42 -13.66 5.07
N ASN A 492 -7.02 -13.29 3.95
CA ASN A 492 -7.93 -14.18 3.23
C ASN A 492 -7.20 -15.37 2.61
N ILE A 493 -6.00 -15.17 2.05
CA ILE A 493 -5.13 -16.28 1.59
C ILE A 493 -4.85 -17.24 2.75
N ARG A 494 -4.50 -16.73 3.92
CA ARG A 494 -4.22 -17.54 5.11
C ARG A 494 -5.43 -18.33 5.58
N LYS A 495 -6.64 -17.74 5.54
CA LYS A 495 -7.90 -18.43 5.84
C LYS A 495 -8.12 -19.60 4.89
N VAL A 496 -7.94 -19.40 3.58
CA VAL A 496 -8.07 -20.47 2.58
C VAL A 496 -7.07 -21.61 2.85
N ILE A 497 -5.81 -21.30 3.10
CA ILE A 497 -4.79 -22.31 3.40
C ILE A 497 -5.13 -23.09 4.66
N LEU A 498 -5.55 -22.39 5.74
CA LEU A 498 -5.96 -23.01 7.02
C LEU A 498 -7.30 -23.72 6.93
N TYR A 499 -8.04 -23.57 5.85
CA TYR A 499 -9.24 -24.33 5.57
C TYR A 499 -8.91 -25.58 4.74
N THR A 500 -8.25 -25.44 3.60
CA THR A 500 -8.05 -26.54 2.64
C THR A 500 -7.05 -27.60 3.11
N LEU A 501 -5.92 -27.20 3.70
CA LEU A 501 -4.89 -28.17 4.09
C LEU A 501 -5.30 -29.08 5.25
N PRO A 502 -5.96 -28.60 6.31
CA PRO A 502 -6.48 -29.46 7.36
C PRO A 502 -7.56 -30.45 6.89
N THR A 503 -8.43 -30.00 5.96
CA THR A 503 -9.49 -30.85 5.41
C THR A 503 -8.91 -31.96 4.52
N ASN A 504 -7.96 -31.64 3.65
CA ASN A 504 -7.22 -32.62 2.87
C ASN A 504 -6.44 -33.61 3.75
N GLY A 505 -5.84 -33.12 4.84
CA GLY A 505 -5.21 -33.95 5.85
C GLY A 505 -6.18 -34.95 6.48
N GLY A 506 -7.43 -34.55 6.74
CA GLY A 506 -8.48 -35.40 7.27
C GLY A 506 -8.86 -36.52 6.33
N GLN A 507 -9.05 -36.24 5.05
CA GLN A 507 -9.30 -37.23 4.02
C GLN A 507 -8.12 -38.23 3.91
N SER A 508 -6.89 -37.74 3.91
CA SER A 508 -5.69 -38.58 3.85
C SER A 508 -5.57 -39.48 5.08
N LEU A 509 -5.86 -38.96 6.27
CA LEU A 509 -5.82 -39.73 7.50
C LEU A 509 -6.92 -40.80 7.55
N LEU A 510 -8.09 -40.53 6.94
CA LEU A 510 -9.18 -41.50 6.83
C LEU A 510 -8.76 -42.69 5.95
N ILE A 511 -8.07 -42.46 4.81
CA ILE A 511 -7.61 -43.55 3.94
C ILE A 511 -6.47 -44.33 4.59
N LEU A 512 -5.46 -43.66 5.09
CA LEU A 512 -4.33 -44.30 5.75
C LEU A 512 -4.76 -45.08 6.98
N GLY A 513 -5.67 -44.52 7.79
CA GLY A 513 -6.21 -45.18 8.95
C GLY A 513 -7.03 -46.42 8.61
N ALA A 514 -7.82 -46.37 7.51
CA ALA A 514 -8.56 -47.54 7.03
C ALA A 514 -7.62 -48.71 6.65
N LEU A 515 -6.51 -48.37 5.95
CA LEU A 515 -5.52 -49.38 5.59
C LEU A 515 -4.84 -50.01 6.83
N LEU A 516 -4.46 -49.17 7.81
CA LEU A 516 -3.83 -49.65 9.06
C LEU A 516 -4.79 -50.49 9.91
N LEU A 517 -6.10 -50.23 9.85
CA LEU A 517 -7.13 -50.97 10.59
C LEU A 517 -7.59 -52.22 9.83
N ALA A 518 -7.30 -52.38 8.55
CA ALA A 518 -7.75 -53.47 7.72
C ALA A 518 -7.37 -54.89 8.26
N PRO A 519 -6.23 -55.15 8.88
CA PRO A 519 -5.92 -56.43 9.47
C PRO A 519 -6.84 -56.81 10.67
N PHE A 520 -7.42 -55.79 11.32
CA PHE A 520 -8.19 -55.93 12.55
C PHE A 520 -9.72 -55.85 12.32
N ILE A 521 -10.12 -55.22 11.21
CA ILE A 521 -11.54 -54.95 10.94
C ILE A 521 -11.89 -55.39 9.49
N TYR A 522 -12.72 -56.41 9.37
CA TYR A 522 -13.12 -56.97 8.05
C TYR A 522 -13.72 -55.97 7.09
N LEU A 523 -14.39 -54.95 7.59
CA LEU A 523 -14.98 -53.88 6.78
C LEU A 523 -13.97 -53.12 5.94
N PHE A 524 -12.73 -53.00 6.40
CA PHE A 524 -11.65 -52.34 5.66
C PHE A 524 -10.80 -53.32 4.84
N ASN A 525 -10.97 -54.60 4.98
CA ASN A 525 -10.12 -55.61 4.36
C ASN A 525 -10.74 -56.17 3.08
N PRO A 526 -10.17 -55.90 1.90
CA PRO A 526 -10.66 -56.39 0.62
C PRO A 526 -10.74 -57.91 0.52
N GLN A 527 -9.85 -58.67 1.19
CA GLN A 527 -9.86 -60.12 1.20
C GLN A 527 -11.17 -60.69 1.75
N TYR A 528 -11.87 -59.97 2.61
CA TYR A 528 -13.18 -60.32 3.16
C TYR A 528 -14.33 -59.60 2.46
N GLY A 529 -14.05 -58.91 1.32
CA GLY A 529 -15.03 -58.11 0.62
C GLY A 529 -15.32 -56.73 1.27
N GLY A 530 -14.43 -56.28 2.16
CA GLY A 530 -14.46 -54.91 2.71
C GLY A 530 -13.92 -53.91 1.71
N ARG A 531 -14.19 -52.61 1.94
CA ARG A 531 -13.79 -51.51 1.06
C ARG A 531 -13.24 -50.34 1.87
N LEU A 532 -12.52 -49.42 1.20
CA LEU A 532 -12.13 -48.15 1.79
C LEU A 532 -13.38 -47.31 2.12
N PRO A 533 -13.33 -46.45 3.17
CA PRO A 533 -14.45 -45.58 3.55
C PRO A 533 -14.91 -44.61 2.48
N ILE A 534 -13.99 -44.19 1.62
CA ILE A 534 -14.22 -43.23 0.52
C ILE A 534 -13.52 -43.72 -0.74
N GLU A 535 -14.20 -43.67 -1.87
CA GLU A 535 -13.67 -43.99 -3.19
C GLU A 535 -12.84 -42.83 -3.78
N PRO A 536 -11.83 -43.11 -4.65
CA PRO A 536 -11.02 -42.06 -5.29
C PRO A 536 -11.86 -40.98 -6.00
N VAL A 537 -12.91 -41.38 -6.70
CA VAL A 537 -13.81 -40.46 -7.42
C VAL A 537 -14.58 -39.55 -6.47
N GLN A 538 -14.93 -40.03 -5.29
CA GLN A 538 -15.58 -39.23 -4.24
C GLN A 538 -14.62 -38.20 -3.66
N ILE A 539 -13.33 -38.52 -3.52
CA ILE A 539 -12.29 -37.58 -3.08
C ILE A 539 -12.11 -36.46 -4.10
N LEU A 540 -12.02 -36.79 -5.39
CA LEU A 540 -11.97 -35.78 -6.45
C LEU A 540 -13.18 -34.84 -6.42
N TRP A 541 -14.37 -35.39 -6.16
CA TRP A 541 -15.57 -34.58 -5.98
C TRP A 541 -15.49 -33.65 -4.77
N ILE A 542 -15.05 -34.16 -3.61
CA ILE A 542 -14.86 -33.35 -2.40
C ILE A 542 -13.90 -32.19 -2.72
N ASN A 543 -12.74 -32.48 -3.31
CA ASN A 543 -11.72 -31.47 -3.60
C ASN A 543 -12.24 -30.40 -4.59
N LEU A 544 -13.02 -30.79 -5.60
CA LEU A 544 -13.64 -29.85 -6.53
C LEU A 544 -14.64 -28.93 -5.82
N ILE A 545 -15.54 -29.48 -5.03
CA ILE A 545 -16.56 -28.72 -4.27
C ILE A 545 -15.89 -27.86 -3.20
N ASP A 546 -14.90 -28.41 -2.51
CA ASP A 546 -14.13 -27.69 -1.51
C ASP A 546 -13.49 -26.42 -2.12
N ALA A 547 -12.83 -26.56 -3.26
CA ALA A 547 -12.18 -25.46 -3.92
C ALA A 547 -13.17 -24.39 -4.43
N VAL A 548 -14.26 -24.78 -5.07
CA VAL A 548 -15.17 -23.86 -5.79
C VAL A 548 -16.29 -23.33 -4.90
N ALA A 549 -16.92 -24.20 -4.13
CA ALA A 549 -18.12 -23.83 -3.34
C ALA A 549 -17.82 -23.45 -1.90
N LEU A 550 -16.74 -23.94 -1.28
CA LEU A 550 -16.47 -23.74 0.13
C LEU A 550 -15.26 -22.81 0.36
N ALA A 551 -14.11 -23.06 -0.27
CA ALA A 551 -12.90 -22.25 -0.05
C ALA A 551 -12.94 -20.90 -0.79
N LEU A 552 -13.42 -20.86 -2.04
CA LEU A 552 -13.52 -19.62 -2.82
C LEU A 552 -14.36 -18.53 -2.13
N PRO A 553 -15.50 -18.79 -1.48
CA PRO A 553 -16.24 -17.79 -0.70
C PRO A 553 -15.46 -17.11 0.42
N LEU A 554 -14.45 -17.76 1.00
CA LEU A 554 -13.63 -17.18 2.08
C LEU A 554 -12.81 -15.97 1.62
N ILE A 555 -12.52 -15.83 0.31
CA ILE A 555 -11.80 -14.67 -0.22
C ILE A 555 -12.64 -13.38 -0.18
N LYS A 556 -13.95 -13.49 -0.02
CA LYS A 556 -14.89 -12.36 0.11
C LYS A 556 -15.27 -12.07 1.56
N GLU A 557 -14.55 -12.61 2.53
CA GLU A 557 -14.77 -12.24 3.93
C GLU A 557 -14.53 -10.74 4.12
N PRO A 558 -15.34 -10.07 4.96
CA PRO A 558 -15.12 -8.68 5.32
C PRO A 558 -13.77 -8.47 5.98
N LYS A 559 -13.25 -7.24 5.88
CA LYS A 559 -12.00 -6.85 6.54
C LYS A 559 -12.09 -7.06 8.05
N GLU A 560 -11.05 -7.63 8.61
CA GLU A 560 -10.89 -7.69 10.07
C GLU A 560 -10.60 -6.28 10.61
N LYS A 561 -11.13 -5.97 11.80
CA LYS A 561 -10.85 -4.69 12.46
C LYS A 561 -9.38 -4.61 12.89
N GLY A 562 -8.80 -3.41 12.80
CA GLY A 562 -7.45 -3.16 13.30
C GLY A 562 -6.33 -3.75 12.44
N LEU A 563 -6.50 -3.89 11.13
CA LEU A 563 -5.43 -4.34 10.22
C LEU A 563 -4.22 -3.39 10.24
N LEU A 564 -4.45 -2.09 10.41
CA LEU A 564 -3.41 -1.07 10.54
C LEU A 564 -3.02 -0.77 12.00
N GLU A 565 -3.54 -1.52 12.97
CA GLU A 565 -3.15 -1.42 14.39
C GLU A 565 -2.11 -2.49 14.77
N ARG A 566 -1.71 -3.31 13.82
CA ARG A 566 -0.74 -4.39 14.00
C ARG A 566 0.54 -4.06 13.23
N PRO A 567 1.73 -4.44 13.75
CA PRO A 567 2.96 -4.28 12.99
C PRO A 567 2.92 -5.08 11.68
N PRO A 568 3.76 -4.73 10.70
CA PRO A 568 3.92 -5.53 9.49
C PRO A 568 4.30 -6.96 9.84
N ARG A 569 3.87 -7.89 9.01
CA ARG A 569 4.25 -9.30 9.15
C ARG A 569 5.76 -9.44 8.89
N ASP A 570 6.43 -10.25 9.71
CA ASP A 570 7.81 -10.62 9.47
C ASP A 570 7.93 -11.31 8.09
N PRO A 571 8.76 -10.78 7.18
CA PRO A 571 9.04 -11.42 5.90
C PRO A 571 9.56 -12.86 6.06
N GLY A 572 10.21 -13.17 7.18
CA GLY A 572 10.69 -14.50 7.55
C GLY A 572 9.62 -15.47 8.05
N GLU A 573 8.42 -14.99 8.44
CA GLU A 573 7.35 -15.83 9.02
C GLU A 573 6.95 -16.96 8.06
N LYS A 574 7.00 -18.20 8.57
CA LYS A 574 6.62 -19.39 7.80
C LYS A 574 5.08 -19.48 7.69
N ILE A 575 4.59 -19.90 6.52
CA ILE A 575 3.15 -20.20 6.33
C ILE A 575 2.74 -21.34 7.26
N ALA A 576 3.57 -22.38 7.37
CA ALA A 576 3.39 -23.52 8.27
C ALA A 576 4.00 -23.19 9.65
N ASP A 577 3.30 -22.37 10.43
CA ASP A 577 3.63 -22.05 11.82
C ASP A 577 3.04 -23.12 12.81
N SER A 578 3.34 -22.97 14.08
CA SER A 578 2.79 -23.86 15.14
C SER A 578 1.25 -23.86 15.16
N THR A 579 0.63 -22.72 14.86
CA THR A 579 -0.85 -22.61 14.79
C THR A 579 -1.39 -23.43 13.61
N PHE A 580 -0.68 -23.40 12.48
CA PHE A 580 -1.00 -24.19 11.31
C PHE A 580 -0.98 -25.70 11.62
N PHE A 581 0.14 -26.23 12.13
CA PHE A 581 0.25 -27.66 12.42
C PHE A 581 -0.75 -28.13 13.48
N LYS A 582 -1.03 -27.31 14.47
CA LYS A 582 -2.05 -27.60 15.49
C LYS A 582 -3.43 -27.72 14.88
N LYS A 583 -3.84 -26.78 14.02
CA LYS A 583 -5.14 -26.82 13.31
C LYS A 583 -5.22 -28.00 12.35
N VAL A 584 -4.16 -28.25 11.57
CA VAL A 584 -4.09 -29.44 10.70
C VAL A 584 -4.31 -30.71 11.51
N GLY A 585 -3.60 -30.89 12.62
CA GLY A 585 -3.73 -32.08 13.46
C GLY A 585 -5.14 -32.27 14.03
N ILE A 586 -5.71 -31.20 14.62
CA ILE A 586 -7.06 -31.27 15.24
C ILE A 586 -8.12 -31.56 14.17
N VAL A 587 -8.15 -30.80 13.08
CA VAL A 587 -9.20 -30.94 12.05
C VAL A 587 -9.10 -32.27 11.35
N SER A 588 -7.88 -32.69 10.97
CA SER A 588 -7.66 -33.96 10.29
C SER A 588 -8.08 -35.15 11.14
N LEU A 589 -7.75 -35.11 12.44
CA LEU A 589 -8.13 -36.19 13.37
C LEU A 589 -9.65 -36.27 13.56
N VAL A 590 -10.30 -35.12 13.83
CA VAL A 590 -11.76 -35.09 14.06
C VAL A 590 -12.50 -35.52 12.79
N MET A 591 -12.08 -35.08 11.62
CA MET A 591 -12.69 -35.47 10.35
C MET A 591 -12.53 -36.97 10.07
N ALA A 592 -11.33 -37.52 10.25
CA ALA A 592 -11.08 -38.94 10.05
C ALA A 592 -11.90 -39.79 11.04
N LEU A 593 -11.96 -39.39 12.30
CA LEU A 593 -12.79 -40.09 13.31
C LEU A 593 -14.28 -40.03 12.96
N ALA A 594 -14.78 -38.87 12.50
CA ALA A 594 -16.20 -38.74 12.10
C ALA A 594 -16.52 -39.70 10.95
N GLY A 595 -15.66 -39.72 9.90
CA GLY A 595 -15.81 -40.65 8.79
C GLY A 595 -15.73 -42.11 9.20
N PHE A 596 -14.78 -42.50 10.09
CA PHE A 596 -14.63 -43.85 10.60
C PHE A 596 -15.84 -44.31 11.43
N ILE A 597 -16.31 -43.46 12.33
CA ILE A 597 -17.46 -43.79 13.21
C ILE A 597 -18.69 -44.14 12.37
N ILE A 598 -19.00 -43.30 11.38
CA ILE A 598 -20.15 -43.46 10.51
C ILE A 598 -19.97 -44.71 9.61
N TYR A 599 -18.80 -44.86 8.98
CA TYR A 599 -18.50 -45.98 8.10
C TYR A 599 -18.57 -47.31 8.87
N TYR A 600 -17.97 -47.38 10.05
CA TYR A 600 -17.97 -48.56 10.91
C TYR A 600 -19.39 -48.91 11.39
N TYR A 601 -20.12 -47.93 11.92
CA TYR A 601 -21.44 -48.16 12.49
C TYR A 601 -22.45 -48.71 11.46
N TYR A 602 -22.45 -48.14 10.24
CA TYR A 602 -23.38 -48.56 9.21
C TYR A 602 -22.84 -49.68 8.29
N GLY A 603 -21.55 -49.89 8.21
CA GLY A 603 -20.94 -50.92 7.37
C GLY A 603 -20.78 -52.29 8.06
N MET A 604 -20.53 -52.32 9.37
CA MET A 604 -20.31 -53.57 10.10
C MET A 604 -21.49 -54.58 10.01
N PRO A 605 -22.76 -54.18 9.96
CA PRO A 605 -23.85 -55.11 9.75
C PRO A 605 -23.70 -56.00 8.51
N ALA A 606 -23.02 -55.54 7.45
CA ALA A 606 -22.75 -56.34 6.27
C ALA A 606 -21.95 -57.62 6.54
N PHE A 607 -21.25 -57.71 7.68
CA PHE A 607 -20.40 -58.83 8.11
C PHE A 607 -21.01 -59.65 9.24
N SER A 608 -22.26 -59.35 9.69
CA SER A 608 -22.94 -60.03 10.79
C SER A 608 -23.72 -61.28 10.35
N GLY A 609 -23.68 -61.68 9.10
CA GLY A 609 -24.31 -62.92 8.58
C GLY A 609 -25.83 -62.85 8.36
N SER A 610 -26.48 -61.73 8.69
CA SER A 610 -27.95 -61.57 8.66
C SER A 610 -28.46 -60.72 7.48
N VAL A 611 -27.57 -60.32 6.55
CA VAL A 611 -27.89 -59.34 5.52
C VAL A 611 -27.98 -59.98 4.13
N VAL A 612 -29.06 -59.69 3.40
CA VAL A 612 -29.35 -60.23 2.05
C VAL A 612 -28.48 -59.56 0.98
N ASP A 613 -28.13 -58.27 1.10
CA ASP A 613 -27.32 -57.56 0.12
C ASP A 613 -26.14 -56.81 0.82
N LYS A 614 -25.01 -57.52 0.88
CA LYS A 614 -23.80 -57.05 1.51
C LYS A 614 -23.22 -55.82 0.76
N ASP A 615 -23.23 -55.88 -0.58
CA ASP A 615 -22.65 -54.83 -1.39
C ASP A 615 -23.43 -53.52 -1.27
N LEU A 616 -24.75 -53.56 -1.20
CA LEU A 616 -25.60 -52.40 -1.01
C LEU A 616 -25.28 -51.71 0.33
N ILE A 617 -25.19 -52.48 1.44
CA ILE A 617 -24.90 -51.91 2.76
C ILE A 617 -23.52 -51.27 2.83
N ILE A 618 -22.49 -51.91 2.25
CA ILE A 618 -21.14 -51.33 2.19
C ILE A 618 -21.16 -50.03 1.36
N THR A 619 -21.86 -50.03 0.22
CA THR A 619 -21.99 -48.85 -0.62
C THR A 619 -22.75 -47.71 0.07
N GLN A 620 -23.81 -48.02 0.81
CA GLN A 620 -24.52 -47.06 1.64
C GLN A 620 -23.62 -46.50 2.77
N ALA A 621 -22.85 -47.36 3.43
CA ALA A 621 -21.90 -46.93 4.48
C ALA A 621 -20.80 -46.04 3.91
N GLN A 622 -20.25 -46.34 2.71
CA GLN A 622 -19.31 -45.45 1.99
C GLN A 622 -19.98 -44.12 1.67
N THR A 623 -21.21 -44.10 1.15
CA THR A 623 -21.98 -42.90 0.85
C THR A 623 -22.21 -42.05 2.09
N ALA A 624 -22.52 -42.72 3.24
CA ALA A 624 -22.68 -42.03 4.52
C ALA A 624 -21.38 -41.42 5.04
N ALA A 625 -20.25 -42.14 4.94
CA ALA A 625 -18.93 -41.62 5.31
C ALA A 625 -18.53 -40.44 4.42
N PHE A 626 -18.68 -40.57 3.11
CA PHE A 626 -18.46 -39.50 2.11
C PHE A 626 -19.27 -38.24 2.43
N THR A 627 -20.57 -38.42 2.73
CA THR A 627 -21.46 -37.29 3.09
C THR A 627 -21.09 -36.68 4.44
N THR A 628 -20.68 -37.50 5.42
CA THR A 628 -20.22 -37.01 6.74
C THR A 628 -18.96 -36.15 6.57
N VAL A 629 -18.00 -36.56 5.76
CA VAL A 629 -16.81 -35.73 5.47
C VAL A 629 -17.23 -34.38 4.86
N MET A 630 -18.18 -34.36 3.89
CA MET A 630 -18.72 -33.08 3.36
C MET A 630 -19.39 -32.22 4.41
N LEU A 631 -20.15 -32.80 5.32
CA LEU A 631 -20.77 -32.06 6.45
C LEU A 631 -19.74 -31.50 7.40
N VAL A 632 -18.63 -32.21 7.66
CA VAL A 632 -17.50 -31.70 8.46
C VAL A 632 -16.84 -30.50 7.75
N HIS A 633 -16.65 -30.55 6.42
CA HIS A 633 -16.16 -29.41 5.65
C HIS A 633 -17.05 -28.18 5.83
N ILE A 634 -18.38 -28.34 5.72
CA ILE A 634 -19.35 -27.25 5.91
C ILE A 634 -19.27 -26.70 7.35
N CYS A 635 -19.27 -27.57 8.38
CA CYS A 635 -19.15 -27.13 9.78
C CYS A 635 -17.84 -26.40 10.05
N TYR A 636 -16.73 -26.90 9.50
CA TYR A 636 -15.42 -26.26 9.66
C TYR A 636 -15.33 -24.92 8.92
N LEU A 637 -15.98 -24.78 7.75
CA LEU A 637 -16.03 -23.54 6.98
C LEU A 637 -16.48 -22.34 7.83
N PHE A 638 -17.53 -22.51 8.64
CA PHE A 638 -18.05 -21.43 9.48
C PHE A 638 -17.06 -20.96 10.53
N THR A 639 -16.19 -21.83 11.04
CA THR A 639 -15.13 -21.43 11.98
C THR A 639 -13.91 -20.87 11.27
N ALA A 640 -13.62 -21.33 10.04
CA ALA A 640 -12.49 -20.89 9.25
C ALA A 640 -12.60 -19.45 8.72
N ARG A 641 -13.79 -18.84 8.78
CA ARG A 641 -14.04 -17.43 8.40
C ARG A 641 -13.20 -16.42 9.15
N SER A 642 -12.77 -16.71 10.36
CA SER A 642 -11.76 -15.95 11.09
C SER A 642 -10.76 -16.91 11.77
N ILE A 643 -9.47 -16.55 11.73
CA ILE A 643 -8.41 -17.35 12.33
C ILE A 643 -8.39 -17.18 13.85
N THR A 644 -8.66 -15.98 14.34
CA THR A 644 -8.47 -15.57 15.74
C THR A 644 -9.75 -15.23 16.48
N GLU A 645 -10.75 -14.71 15.78
CA GLU A 645 -12.04 -14.35 16.39
C GLU A 645 -13.02 -15.50 16.32
N SER A 646 -13.85 -15.62 17.38
CA SER A 646 -14.90 -16.63 17.43
C SER A 646 -15.99 -16.36 16.40
N ALA A 647 -16.50 -17.44 15.78
CA ALA A 647 -17.61 -17.38 14.82
C ALA A 647 -18.89 -16.77 15.44
N PHE A 648 -19.04 -16.79 16.75
CA PHE A 648 -20.18 -16.17 17.45
C PHE A 648 -20.09 -14.64 17.55
N ARG A 649 -18.98 -14.01 17.15
CA ARG A 649 -18.78 -12.55 17.23
C ARG A 649 -19.17 -11.77 15.98
N PHE A 650 -19.42 -12.45 14.90
CA PHE A 650 -19.84 -11.84 13.64
C PHE A 650 -21.08 -12.53 13.09
N SER A 651 -21.88 -11.77 12.32
CA SER A 651 -23.09 -12.31 11.72
C SER A 651 -22.78 -13.43 10.73
N PRO A 652 -23.47 -14.58 10.76
CA PRO A 652 -23.35 -15.59 9.71
C PRO A 652 -23.64 -15.02 8.31
N PHE A 653 -24.48 -14.00 8.21
CA PHE A 653 -24.89 -13.35 6.96
C PHE A 653 -23.90 -12.29 6.46
N SER A 654 -22.82 -11.98 7.19
CA SER A 654 -21.83 -11.00 6.77
C SER A 654 -21.13 -11.36 5.45
N ASN A 655 -21.05 -12.66 5.14
CA ASN A 655 -20.61 -13.17 3.84
C ASN A 655 -21.66 -14.11 3.25
N LYS A 656 -22.51 -13.58 2.38
CA LYS A 656 -23.58 -14.35 1.72
C LYS A 656 -23.05 -15.49 0.85
N TRP A 657 -21.83 -15.35 0.31
CA TRP A 657 -21.23 -16.37 -0.56
C TRP A 657 -20.90 -17.65 0.18
N VAL A 658 -20.53 -17.58 1.46
CA VAL A 658 -20.32 -18.76 2.32
C VAL A 658 -21.62 -19.55 2.49
N LEU A 659 -22.74 -18.86 2.71
CA LEU A 659 -24.05 -19.52 2.85
C LEU A 659 -24.52 -20.14 1.53
N ILE A 660 -24.34 -19.42 0.41
CA ILE A 660 -24.66 -19.94 -0.94
C ILE A 660 -23.80 -21.17 -1.25
N GLY A 661 -22.49 -21.11 -0.96
CA GLY A 661 -21.58 -22.23 -1.17
C GLY A 661 -21.94 -23.45 -0.34
N ALA A 662 -22.25 -23.27 0.94
CA ALA A 662 -22.69 -24.36 1.81
C ALA A 662 -24.02 -24.99 1.36
N ALA A 663 -25.00 -24.16 0.97
CA ALA A 663 -26.29 -24.63 0.46
C ALA A 663 -26.14 -25.34 -0.90
N ALA A 664 -25.31 -24.81 -1.80
CA ALA A 664 -25.02 -25.44 -3.07
C ALA A 664 -24.31 -26.80 -2.89
N THR A 665 -23.34 -26.88 -1.99
CA THR A 665 -22.66 -28.12 -1.64
C THR A 665 -23.64 -29.19 -1.14
N LEU A 666 -24.52 -28.81 -0.22
CA LEU A 666 -25.54 -29.74 0.32
C LEU A 666 -26.53 -30.16 -0.77
N GLY A 667 -26.99 -29.21 -1.61
CA GLY A 667 -27.90 -29.50 -2.74
C GLY A 667 -27.30 -30.47 -3.76
N LEU A 668 -26.02 -30.23 -4.14
CA LEU A 668 -25.29 -31.11 -5.06
C LEU A 668 -25.06 -32.49 -4.42
N GLN A 669 -24.75 -32.57 -3.12
CA GLN A 669 -24.57 -33.81 -2.42
C GLN A 669 -25.87 -34.62 -2.40
N LEU A 670 -27.02 -33.99 -2.13
CA LEU A 670 -28.34 -34.64 -2.22
C LEU A 670 -28.65 -35.13 -3.64
N ALA A 671 -28.30 -34.36 -4.67
CA ALA A 671 -28.48 -34.75 -6.06
C ALA A 671 -27.68 -36.02 -6.41
N ILE A 672 -26.42 -36.10 -5.95
CA ILE A 672 -25.53 -37.26 -6.19
C ILE A 672 -26.07 -38.49 -5.47
N ILE A 673 -26.63 -38.35 -4.29
CA ILE A 673 -27.12 -39.49 -3.47
C ILE A 673 -28.47 -39.97 -3.99
N TYR A 674 -29.38 -39.10 -4.34
CA TYR A 674 -30.75 -39.45 -4.63
C TYR A 674 -31.18 -39.26 -6.08
N ALA A 675 -30.84 -38.14 -6.72
CA ALA A 675 -31.33 -37.80 -8.05
C ALA A 675 -30.58 -38.52 -9.18
N LEU A 676 -29.24 -38.52 -9.17
CA LEU A 676 -28.45 -39.13 -10.25
C LEU A 676 -28.63 -40.65 -10.34
N PRO A 677 -28.62 -41.41 -9.22
CA PRO A 677 -28.86 -42.88 -9.30
C PRO A 677 -30.23 -43.23 -9.85
N THR A 678 -31.29 -42.42 -9.62
CA THR A 678 -32.65 -42.72 -10.13
C THR A 678 -32.75 -42.63 -11.65
N ILE A 679 -31.88 -41.86 -12.29
CA ILE A 679 -31.81 -41.72 -13.77
C ILE A 679 -30.72 -42.61 -14.41
N GLY A 680 -30.17 -43.57 -13.63
CA GLY A 680 -29.17 -44.51 -14.09
C GLY A 680 -27.75 -43.95 -14.23
N ILE A 681 -27.49 -42.72 -13.71
CA ILE A 681 -26.17 -42.06 -13.72
C ILE A 681 -25.56 -42.16 -12.33
N ASN A 682 -24.51 -42.98 -12.14
CA ASN A 682 -23.86 -43.12 -10.83
C ASN A 682 -22.31 -43.08 -10.93
N PRO A 683 -21.73 -41.99 -11.35
CA PRO A 683 -20.27 -41.89 -11.53
C PRO A 683 -19.51 -41.91 -10.19
N PHE A 684 -20.19 -41.55 -9.09
CA PHE A 684 -19.60 -41.50 -7.75
C PHE A 684 -19.81 -42.78 -6.93
N ARG A 685 -20.41 -43.84 -7.50
CA ARG A 685 -20.70 -45.11 -6.83
C ARG A 685 -21.42 -44.92 -5.51
N THR A 686 -22.45 -44.06 -5.48
CA THR A 686 -23.25 -43.77 -4.31
C THR A 686 -24.51 -44.64 -4.28
N ALA A 687 -25.07 -44.83 -3.09
CA ALA A 687 -26.38 -45.47 -2.89
C ALA A 687 -27.30 -44.57 -2.06
N PRO A 688 -28.62 -44.57 -2.32
CA PRO A 688 -29.57 -43.80 -1.51
C PRO A 688 -29.48 -44.18 -0.03
N LEU A 689 -29.42 -43.14 0.83
CA LEU A 689 -29.32 -43.28 2.27
C LEU A 689 -30.71 -43.26 2.93
N PRO A 690 -30.97 -44.10 3.95
CA PRO A 690 -32.13 -43.95 4.78
C PRO A 690 -32.19 -42.59 5.48
N ALA A 691 -33.38 -41.98 5.56
CA ALA A 691 -33.54 -40.63 6.10
C ALA A 691 -33.06 -40.51 7.56
N GLU A 692 -33.21 -41.58 8.37
CA GLU A 692 -32.77 -41.66 9.74
C GLU A 692 -31.26 -41.58 9.93
N TRP A 693 -30.45 -41.86 8.89
CA TRP A 693 -28.99 -41.79 8.95
C TRP A 693 -28.47 -40.36 8.94
N TRP A 694 -29.27 -39.38 8.48
CA TRP A 694 -28.87 -37.98 8.42
C TRP A 694 -28.63 -37.37 9.80
N ILE A 695 -29.44 -37.73 10.80
CA ILE A 695 -29.30 -37.20 12.17
C ILE A 695 -27.94 -37.59 12.77
N PRO A 696 -27.54 -38.87 12.82
CA PRO A 696 -26.23 -39.29 13.31
C PRO A 696 -25.07 -38.65 12.51
N MET A 697 -25.16 -38.57 11.18
CA MET A 697 -24.13 -37.94 10.36
C MET A 697 -23.94 -36.45 10.73
N ILE A 698 -25.03 -35.70 10.90
CA ILE A 698 -24.97 -34.29 11.34
C ILE A 698 -24.38 -34.18 12.76
N LEU A 699 -24.85 -35.02 13.70
CA LEU A 699 -24.37 -34.98 15.08
C LEU A 699 -22.88 -35.28 15.21
N VAL A 700 -22.35 -36.22 14.41
CA VAL A 700 -20.94 -36.60 14.40
C VAL A 700 -20.08 -35.50 13.68
N SER A 701 -20.68 -34.69 12.81
CA SER A 701 -19.99 -33.59 12.12
C SER A 701 -19.89 -32.32 12.97
N LEU A 702 -20.79 -32.07 13.91
CA LEU A 702 -20.81 -30.83 14.71
C LEU A 702 -19.60 -30.63 15.65
N PRO A 703 -18.98 -31.66 16.24
CA PRO A 703 -17.87 -31.50 17.19
C PRO A 703 -16.72 -30.65 16.62
N ILE A 704 -16.44 -30.70 15.31
CA ILE A 704 -15.38 -29.91 14.70
C ILE A 704 -15.57 -28.41 14.93
N PHE A 705 -16.81 -27.93 14.82
CA PHE A 705 -17.15 -26.53 15.06
C PHE A 705 -16.80 -26.11 16.49
N PHE A 706 -17.27 -26.86 17.48
CA PHE A 706 -17.07 -26.52 18.89
C PHE A 706 -15.63 -26.69 19.34
N ILE A 707 -14.92 -27.71 18.86
CA ILE A 707 -13.50 -27.95 19.19
C ILE A 707 -12.64 -26.80 18.70
N ILE A 708 -12.86 -26.33 17.48
CA ILE A 708 -12.08 -25.20 16.92
C ILE A 708 -12.45 -23.88 17.60
N GLU A 709 -13.71 -23.64 17.91
CA GLU A 709 -14.11 -22.45 18.68
C GLU A 709 -13.51 -22.45 20.09
N PHE A 710 -13.46 -23.59 20.74
CA PHE A 710 -12.80 -23.74 22.05
C PHE A 710 -11.29 -23.51 21.96
N GLU A 711 -10.62 -24.03 20.92
CA GLU A 711 -9.20 -23.78 20.66
C GLU A 711 -8.90 -22.27 20.50
N LYS A 712 -9.74 -21.54 19.75
CA LYS A 712 -9.63 -20.08 19.61
C LYS A 712 -9.74 -19.35 20.96
N LEU A 713 -10.69 -19.76 21.80
CA LEU A 713 -10.89 -19.18 23.13
C LEU A 713 -9.67 -19.41 24.03
N LEU A 714 -9.09 -20.60 24.04
CA LEU A 714 -7.89 -20.93 24.81
C LEU A 714 -6.69 -20.13 24.33
N THR A 715 -6.48 -20.05 23.02
CA THR A 715 -5.36 -19.29 22.41
C THR A 715 -5.46 -17.80 22.72
N LYS A 716 -6.68 -17.25 22.72
CA LYS A 716 -6.92 -15.83 23.05
C LYS A 716 -6.64 -15.52 24.53
N ARG A 717 -7.02 -16.42 25.45
CA ARG A 717 -6.69 -16.29 26.88
C ARG A 717 -5.19 -16.32 27.11
N TRP A 718 -4.49 -17.26 26.50
CA TRP A 718 -3.04 -17.41 26.66
C TRP A 718 -2.23 -16.21 26.11
N ARG A 719 -2.67 -15.62 24.99
CA ARG A 719 -2.05 -14.38 24.44
C ARG A 719 -2.24 -13.17 25.33
N LYS A 720 -3.38 -13.06 26.04
CA LYS A 720 -3.64 -11.98 27.01
C LYS A 720 -2.73 -12.08 28.23
N THR A 721 -2.43 -13.29 28.70
CA THR A 721 -1.58 -13.52 29.89
C THR A 721 -0.09 -13.30 29.61
N LYS A 722 0.36 -13.35 28.33
CA LYS A 722 1.76 -13.13 27.94
C LYS A 722 2.09 -11.70 27.51
N ARG A 723 1.15 -10.78 27.41
CA ARG A 723 1.47 -9.36 27.27
C ARG A 723 1.91 -8.83 28.63
N PRO A 724 3.18 -8.39 28.79
CA PRO A 724 3.54 -7.65 29.98
C PRO A 724 2.65 -6.38 30.04
N ILE A 725 2.18 -6.05 31.23
CA ILE A 725 1.54 -4.78 31.56
C ILE A 725 2.63 -3.73 31.35
N THR A 726 2.59 -3.04 30.21
CA THR A 726 3.35 -1.78 29.97
C THR A 726 2.34 -0.65 29.90
#